data_b6d8ad0e589a5811472f1f8d60edbe67
#
_entry.id   b6d8ad0e589a5811472f1f8d60edbe67
#
_cell.length_a   1.000
_cell.length_b   1.000
_cell.length_c   1.000
_cell.angle_alpha   90.00
_cell.angle_beta   90.00
_cell.angle_gamma   90.00
#
_symmetry.space_group_name_H-M   'P 1'
#
loop_
_entity.id
_entity.type
_entity.pdbx_description
1 polymer ?
#
loop_
_entity_poly.entity_id
_entity_poly.type
_entity_poly.pdbx_seq_one_letter_code
_entity_poly.pdbx_strand_id
1 'polypeptide(L)'
;MQRKSSANELRSLLEAIKSSDVVENRVQLVEKLQGLDLCDKSDLVSVAEALTIFWEDFTCLDASQCILNKAILQVAAKYMDTDISECLRWYLVLGTKASKWCGKHLSMTLLSTEDSQEEEHSSIFYQLLQIYLNLSAATFLALARQPISEDKRTKDLVEAFFMEQLRFSKECVSESKRFPIFGSEILKSVQGVLNGAVQACKTYSQSINWESTDGNIGNSICETDNEEAAKASHAFNITKCTIEKLCEMGVVAANDGGNLVSVLNVSWKGVVSLLQLCKGALAIEVKVPDIILTLISLASESMRCAAKAWPGLSEDGVSVTEARKTFLPVKFYLNNAAKISSQYPSQAVLIYREITLCVMMISTFRICLSREALTVAASEVLTELLEQTPLDLINSLLNSSLLRQENKVEILDWLFSDDFGPSSVNEISPSIHNRISMEGIFSVNCDTVPNEKTFLLGRFVLLLDILKCSQVEEVGRLGLTRKLTWLWDTLVDEEIYPSILLLRIPTVCHLEKTIELVWKSLYFYVLDALKISMLLLYPNMGWEQFLSFLLENIFHPHFLAWEINMELWCFLVRHAEIEFVNDIIDKLCILYKSLACSDASFSPSCGLRKMARSICMLLSNGCQSAADRVYKFIVEDDKLELSSVMFMALLMEGLDLNMLSDDIEIKARHRILADYIAYIECFDDTASTSVLSGLHGLPVLALSASLQSFPANKFDIDSRTLKFLVSVIRYYRSTEDRKLKDLSRKLLSETLRIVSKMSYLYESDHMDNVVVELQNLFVSSKSNRDAQLYKCKPDLALFMAGIGHMTLAEGDVSAKCTAVWELYHMLLRERHWAFVHLAISAFGYFASHTICKQLWRFVPPDAALSFDLESGMNVDEGMFMHELKVFLDKETTLLALKPSLEQKVVLFKEGLVLKELLHQILDIDKEPIYLDEVKVETGSHTKRQKKVPEKIIEGVELLQTGLKVIGDGLSQWQQNESDELQKFLMHYSCLEDVIGQLSGFSGSQ
;
A
#
# COMPACT_ATOMS: atom_id res chain seq x y z
N MET A 1 24.34 77.61 -3.82
CA MET A 1 23.53 78.27 -4.88
C MET A 1 22.81 77.22 -5.81
N GLN A 2 23.44 76.20 -6.21
CA GLN A 2 22.82 75.10 -7.09
C GLN A 2 21.53 74.51 -6.46
N ARG A 3 21.50 74.18 -5.14
CA ARG A 3 20.32 73.55 -4.49
C ARG A 3 19.07 74.52 -4.50
N LYS A 4 19.26 75.86 -4.30
CA LYS A 4 18.10 76.82 -4.42
C LYS A 4 17.57 77.01 -5.84
N SER A 5 18.42 76.81 -6.84
CA SER A 5 17.99 76.82 -8.23
C SER A 5 17.13 75.60 -8.60
N SER A 6 17.53 74.41 -8.18
CA SER A 6 16.79 73.18 -8.46
C SER A 6 15.38 73.16 -7.81
N ALA A 7 15.28 73.53 -6.52
CA ALA A 7 14.00 73.61 -5.83
C ALA A 7 13.01 74.55 -6.45
N ASN A 8 13.50 75.72 -6.96
CA ASN A 8 12.67 76.73 -7.67
C ASN A 8 12.22 76.21 -9.05
N GLU A 9 13.10 75.52 -9.73
CA GLU A 9 12.81 74.85 -11.00
C GLU A 9 11.74 73.73 -10.84
N LEU A 10 11.84 72.90 -9.80
CA LEU A 10 10.84 71.90 -9.46
C LEU A 10 9.46 72.58 -9.17
N ARG A 11 9.42 73.57 -8.33
CA ARG A 11 8.17 74.24 -7.97
C ARG A 11 7.50 74.90 -9.22
N SER A 12 8.29 75.58 -10.07
CA SER A 12 7.81 76.15 -11.31
C SER A 12 7.26 75.05 -12.26
N LEU A 13 7.91 73.92 -12.35
CA LEU A 13 7.48 72.75 -13.17
C LEU A 13 6.17 72.19 -12.65
N LEU A 14 6.02 71.97 -11.33
CA LEU A 14 4.78 71.50 -10.72
C LEU A 14 3.61 72.38 -10.92
N GLU A 15 3.82 73.71 -10.82
CA GLU A 15 2.79 74.72 -11.12
C GLU A 15 2.42 74.78 -12.61
N ALA A 16 3.38 74.63 -13.53
CA ALA A 16 3.14 74.55 -14.96
C ALA A 16 2.30 73.33 -15.33
N ILE A 17 2.57 72.16 -14.72
CA ILE A 17 1.77 70.93 -14.92
C ILE A 17 0.31 71.19 -14.45
N LYS A 18 0.15 71.78 -13.26
CA LYS A 18 -1.15 72.03 -12.69
C LYS A 18 -1.99 73.02 -13.49
N SER A 19 -1.37 74.06 -14.12
CA SER A 19 -2.03 75.10 -14.86
C SER A 19 -2.26 74.80 -16.35
N SER A 20 -1.73 73.67 -16.83
CA SER A 20 -1.89 73.28 -18.23
C SER A 20 -3.22 72.53 -18.44
N ASP A 21 -4.08 73.03 -19.32
CA ASP A 21 -5.35 72.38 -19.70
C ASP A 21 -5.21 71.38 -20.89
N VAL A 22 -4.04 71.40 -21.58
CA VAL A 22 -3.79 70.57 -22.74
C VAL A 22 -3.03 69.27 -22.31
N VAL A 23 -3.60 68.14 -22.59
CA VAL A 23 -3.06 66.80 -22.12
C VAL A 23 -1.66 66.58 -22.68
N GLU A 24 -1.40 66.84 -23.95
CA GLU A 24 -0.09 66.65 -24.59
C GLU A 24 1.00 67.53 -23.94
N ASN A 25 0.68 68.73 -23.59
CA ASN A 25 1.61 69.60 -22.86
C ASN A 25 1.88 69.09 -21.45
N ARG A 26 0.87 68.57 -20.76
CA ARG A 26 1.02 67.95 -19.45
C ARG A 26 1.92 66.76 -19.50
N VAL A 27 1.79 65.93 -20.56
CA VAL A 27 2.67 64.75 -20.76
C VAL A 27 4.13 65.19 -20.87
N GLN A 28 4.41 66.23 -21.75
CA GLN A 28 5.78 66.69 -21.90
C GLN A 28 6.37 67.29 -20.63
N LEU A 29 5.56 67.97 -19.83
CA LEU A 29 5.98 68.53 -18.54
C LEU A 29 6.24 67.40 -17.49
N VAL A 30 5.42 66.36 -17.45
CA VAL A 30 5.60 65.24 -16.60
C VAL A 30 6.86 64.43 -17.00
N GLU A 31 7.13 64.28 -18.32
CA GLU A 31 8.39 63.66 -18.81
C GLU A 31 9.62 64.49 -18.43
N LYS A 32 9.53 65.86 -18.41
CA LYS A 32 10.62 66.71 -17.88
C LYS A 32 10.83 66.49 -16.40
N LEU A 33 9.77 66.24 -15.61
CA LEU A 33 9.86 65.83 -14.19
C LEU A 33 10.60 64.53 -14.00
N GLN A 34 10.43 63.57 -14.91
CA GLN A 34 11.17 62.34 -14.94
C GLN A 34 12.69 62.53 -15.17
N GLY A 35 13.08 63.62 -15.90
CA GLY A 35 14.48 63.97 -16.16
C GLY A 35 15.21 64.55 -14.95
N LEU A 36 14.54 64.99 -13.90
CA LEU A 36 15.16 65.63 -12.74
C LEU A 36 15.77 64.56 -11.79
N ASP A 37 16.94 64.87 -11.22
CA ASP A 37 17.56 64.07 -10.15
C ASP A 37 17.29 64.74 -8.81
N LEU A 38 16.25 64.22 -8.10
CA LEU A 38 15.85 64.74 -6.80
C LEU A 38 16.60 63.97 -5.69
N CYS A 39 17.36 64.70 -4.89
CA CYS A 39 18.12 64.17 -3.77
C CYS A 39 17.58 64.60 -2.39
N ASP A 40 16.66 65.56 -2.36
CA ASP A 40 16.09 66.11 -1.12
C ASP A 40 14.74 65.42 -0.79
N LYS A 41 14.56 64.97 0.46
CA LYS A 41 13.34 64.31 0.90
C LYS A 41 12.09 65.19 0.80
N SER A 42 12.21 66.51 1.04
CA SER A 42 11.09 67.44 0.92
C SER A 42 10.61 67.58 -0.54
N ASP A 43 11.55 67.52 -1.50
CA ASP A 43 11.23 67.62 -2.91
C ASP A 43 10.55 66.32 -3.38
N LEU A 44 10.99 65.16 -2.87
CA LEU A 44 10.36 63.85 -3.13
C LEU A 44 8.92 63.83 -2.61
N VAL A 45 8.65 64.31 -1.40
CA VAL A 45 7.30 64.38 -0.83
C VAL A 45 6.42 65.28 -1.69
N SER A 46 6.95 66.47 -2.11
CA SER A 46 6.21 67.41 -2.95
C SER A 46 5.85 66.85 -4.32
N VAL A 47 6.76 66.05 -4.90
CA VAL A 47 6.51 65.34 -6.17
C VAL A 47 5.47 64.23 -5.96
N ALA A 48 5.60 63.40 -4.94
CA ALA A 48 4.67 62.29 -4.68
C ALA A 48 3.24 62.80 -4.40
N GLU A 49 3.11 63.91 -3.65
CA GLU A 49 1.83 64.60 -3.45
C GLU A 49 1.27 65.13 -4.77
N ALA A 50 2.08 65.80 -5.56
CA ALA A 50 1.68 66.38 -6.83
C ALA A 50 1.23 65.29 -7.82
N LEU A 51 1.94 64.14 -7.92
CA LEU A 51 1.55 63.04 -8.78
C LEU A 51 0.17 62.49 -8.41
N THR A 52 -0.21 62.47 -7.13
CA THR A 52 -1.56 62.03 -6.70
C THR A 52 -2.65 63.04 -7.10
N ILE A 53 -2.30 64.31 -7.23
CA ILE A 53 -3.20 65.37 -7.68
C ILE A 53 -3.30 65.36 -9.21
N PHE A 54 -2.21 65.16 -9.92
CA PHE A 54 -2.17 65.13 -11.38
C PHE A 54 -2.84 63.90 -11.98
N TRP A 55 -3.03 62.81 -11.17
CA TRP A 55 -3.72 61.61 -11.60
C TRP A 55 -5.17 61.92 -11.95
N GLU A 56 -5.54 61.58 -13.18
CA GLU A 56 -6.91 61.82 -13.64
C GLU A 56 -7.73 60.50 -13.51
N ASP A 57 -8.86 60.63 -12.79
CA ASP A 57 -9.80 59.51 -12.61
C ASP A 57 -10.84 59.40 -13.75
N PHE A 58 -10.70 60.20 -14.76
CA PHE A 58 -11.60 60.22 -15.93
C PHE A 58 -11.38 58.97 -16.77
N THR A 59 -12.42 58.20 -17.02
CA THR A 59 -12.36 56.96 -17.81
C THR A 59 -12.88 57.18 -19.22
N CYS A 60 -11.99 57.13 -20.19
CA CYS A 60 -12.31 57.19 -21.62
C CYS A 60 -11.32 56.29 -22.39
N LEU A 61 -11.71 55.83 -23.59
CA LEU A 61 -10.82 55.07 -24.48
C LEU A 61 -9.94 56.06 -25.30
N ASP A 62 -9.42 57.10 -24.66
CA ASP A 62 -8.49 58.01 -25.28
C ASP A 62 -7.05 57.66 -24.97
N ALA A 63 -6.24 57.51 -26.03
CA ALA A 63 -4.82 57.17 -25.91
C ALA A 63 -4.04 58.27 -25.15
N SER A 64 -4.37 59.54 -25.31
CA SER A 64 -3.71 60.66 -24.63
C SER A 64 -3.81 60.56 -23.11
N GLN A 65 -4.98 60.17 -22.59
CA GLN A 65 -5.19 59.96 -21.16
C GLN A 65 -4.35 58.79 -20.64
N CYS A 66 -4.30 57.69 -21.37
CA CYS A 66 -3.43 56.56 -21.01
C CYS A 66 -1.95 56.96 -21.00
N ILE A 67 -1.50 57.78 -21.96
CA ILE A 67 -0.13 58.28 -22.04
C ILE A 67 0.19 59.15 -20.84
N LEU A 68 -0.69 60.07 -20.43
CA LEU A 68 -0.50 60.91 -19.27
C LEU A 68 -0.40 60.11 -17.98
N ASN A 69 -1.34 59.19 -17.74
CA ASN A 69 -1.35 58.37 -16.57
C ASN A 69 -0.12 57.40 -16.55
N LYS A 70 0.32 56.91 -17.72
CA LYS A 70 1.56 56.12 -17.87
C LYS A 70 2.78 56.96 -17.50
N ALA A 71 2.90 58.23 -17.97
CA ALA A 71 4.00 59.12 -17.63
C ALA A 71 4.06 59.39 -16.10
N ILE A 72 2.90 59.63 -15.47
CA ILE A 72 2.80 59.80 -14.01
C ILE A 72 3.36 58.54 -13.27
N LEU A 73 2.96 57.35 -13.68
CA LEU A 73 3.45 56.13 -13.07
C LEU A 73 4.94 55.88 -13.32
N GLN A 74 5.48 56.27 -14.46
CA GLN A 74 6.91 56.20 -14.76
C GLN A 74 7.73 57.11 -13.85
N VAL A 75 7.26 58.35 -13.60
CA VAL A 75 7.87 59.24 -12.63
C VAL A 75 7.82 58.67 -11.21
N ALA A 76 6.67 58.14 -10.79
CA ALA A 76 6.53 57.52 -9.51
C ALA A 76 7.47 56.28 -9.35
N ALA A 77 7.60 55.45 -10.40
CA ALA A 77 8.49 54.30 -10.40
C ALA A 77 9.98 54.70 -10.30
N LYS A 78 10.41 55.77 -11.00
CA LYS A 78 11.80 56.27 -10.93
C LYS A 78 12.23 56.58 -9.48
N TYR A 79 11.38 57.22 -8.70
CA TYR A 79 11.73 57.64 -7.35
C TYR A 79 11.48 56.54 -6.27
N MET A 80 10.93 55.41 -6.67
CA MET A 80 10.66 54.31 -5.73
C MET A 80 11.93 53.65 -5.15
N ASP A 81 13.07 53.73 -5.85
CA ASP A 81 14.36 53.19 -5.41
C ASP A 81 15.06 54.04 -4.36
N THR A 82 14.50 55.24 -4.08
CA THR A 82 15.02 56.15 -3.04
C THR A 82 14.36 55.85 -1.69
N ASP A 83 14.83 56.53 -0.61
CA ASP A 83 14.17 56.45 0.70
C ASP A 83 12.82 57.16 0.68
N ILE A 84 11.74 56.40 0.46
CA ILE A 84 10.35 56.91 0.32
C ILE A 84 9.59 56.91 1.66
N SER A 85 10.24 56.73 2.81
CA SER A 85 9.59 56.62 4.13
C SER A 85 8.60 57.79 4.40
N GLU A 86 8.97 59.00 4.07
CA GLU A 86 8.15 60.19 4.29
C GLU A 86 7.05 60.40 3.23
N CYS A 87 7.23 59.87 2.02
CA CYS A 87 6.25 59.98 0.92
C CYS A 87 5.40 58.71 0.70
N LEU A 88 5.62 57.67 1.46
CA LEU A 88 4.91 56.39 1.31
C LEU A 88 3.38 56.57 1.31
N ARG A 89 2.87 57.45 2.18
CA ARG A 89 1.43 57.80 2.22
C ARG A 89 0.88 58.18 0.85
N TRP A 90 1.61 58.98 0.10
CA TRP A 90 1.18 59.44 -1.22
C TRP A 90 1.22 58.33 -2.25
N TYR A 91 2.20 57.41 -2.18
CA TYR A 91 2.24 56.21 -3.03
C TYR A 91 1.06 55.25 -2.76
N LEU A 92 0.63 55.11 -1.51
CA LEU A 92 -0.58 54.36 -1.17
C LEU A 92 -1.84 54.98 -1.77
N VAL A 93 -1.97 56.29 -1.69
CA VAL A 93 -3.11 57.00 -2.27
C VAL A 93 -3.09 56.91 -3.81
N LEU A 94 -1.93 57.18 -4.45
CA LEU A 94 -1.78 57.07 -5.91
C LEU A 94 -2.07 55.62 -6.38
N GLY A 95 -1.51 54.63 -5.72
CA GLY A 95 -1.73 53.21 -6.05
C GLY A 95 -3.20 52.81 -5.93
N THR A 96 -3.90 53.27 -4.90
CA THR A 96 -5.34 52.99 -4.72
C THR A 96 -6.19 53.65 -5.80
N LYS A 97 -5.88 54.90 -6.18
CA LYS A 97 -6.55 55.63 -7.28
C LYS A 97 -6.29 54.91 -8.62
N ALA A 98 -5.03 54.60 -8.90
CA ALA A 98 -4.61 53.93 -10.12
C ALA A 98 -5.24 52.52 -10.26
N SER A 99 -5.37 51.77 -9.18
CA SER A 99 -6.04 50.47 -9.19
C SER A 99 -7.50 50.59 -9.61
N LYS A 100 -8.24 51.50 -8.98
CA LYS A 100 -9.66 51.73 -9.30
C LYS A 100 -9.87 52.17 -10.75
N TRP A 101 -9.01 53.06 -11.22
CA TRP A 101 -9.05 53.53 -12.61
C TRP A 101 -8.70 52.37 -13.57
N CYS A 102 -7.59 51.62 -13.33
CA CYS A 102 -7.18 50.49 -14.15
C CYS A 102 -8.26 49.41 -14.21
N GLY A 103 -8.95 49.10 -13.11
CA GLY A 103 -10.03 48.13 -13.09
C GLY A 103 -11.22 48.52 -13.97
N LYS A 104 -11.66 49.80 -13.89
CA LYS A 104 -12.72 50.31 -14.78
C LYS A 104 -12.28 50.31 -16.23
N HIS A 105 -11.07 50.75 -16.49
CA HIS A 105 -10.50 50.83 -17.83
C HIS A 105 -10.27 49.50 -18.48
N LEU A 106 -9.83 48.51 -17.71
CA LEU A 106 -9.67 47.11 -18.16
C LEU A 106 -10.99 46.54 -18.68
N SER A 107 -12.08 46.78 -17.92
CA SER A 107 -13.41 46.30 -18.34
C SER A 107 -13.85 46.96 -19.65
N MET A 108 -13.58 48.26 -19.84
CA MET A 108 -13.91 49.00 -21.08
C MET A 108 -13.05 48.53 -22.25
N THR A 109 -11.74 48.34 -22.06
CA THR A 109 -10.82 47.90 -23.11
C THR A 109 -11.15 46.47 -23.59
N LEU A 110 -11.60 45.57 -22.69
CA LEU A 110 -12.01 44.21 -23.04
C LEU A 110 -13.37 44.14 -23.75
N LEU A 111 -14.19 45.19 -23.72
CA LEU A 111 -15.48 45.28 -24.39
C LEU A 111 -15.39 46.05 -25.73
N SER A 112 -14.24 46.67 -26.02
CA SER A 112 -14.05 47.42 -27.25
C SER A 112 -13.97 46.52 -28.48
N THR A 113 -14.43 46.99 -29.62
CA THR A 113 -14.40 46.29 -30.93
C THR A 113 -13.08 46.58 -31.66
N GLU A 114 -12.74 45.71 -32.64
CA GLU A 114 -11.45 45.72 -33.36
C GLU A 114 -11.28 46.89 -34.35
N ASP A 115 -11.33 48.12 -33.87
CA ASP A 115 -10.95 49.30 -34.67
C ASP A 115 -9.47 49.66 -34.46
N SER A 116 -8.76 50.08 -35.48
CA SER A 116 -7.31 50.35 -35.49
C SER A 116 -6.88 51.38 -34.42
N GLN A 117 -7.72 52.38 -34.06
CA GLN A 117 -7.44 53.31 -32.98
C GLN A 117 -7.58 52.70 -31.61
N GLU A 118 -8.46 51.72 -31.44
CA GLU A 118 -8.64 50.97 -30.20
C GLU A 118 -7.49 50.00 -29.96
N GLU A 119 -6.83 49.52 -31.04
CA GLU A 119 -5.65 48.62 -30.92
C GLU A 119 -4.42 49.38 -30.38
N GLU A 120 -4.19 50.60 -30.84
CA GLU A 120 -3.12 51.47 -30.30
C GLU A 120 -3.37 51.84 -28.83
N HIS A 121 -4.61 52.23 -28.50
CA HIS A 121 -5.03 52.52 -27.12
C HIS A 121 -4.80 51.27 -26.23
N SER A 122 -5.24 50.12 -26.65
CA SER A 122 -5.08 48.85 -25.90
C SER A 122 -3.61 48.53 -25.62
N SER A 123 -2.74 48.71 -26.61
CA SER A 123 -1.29 48.49 -26.44
C SER A 123 -0.68 49.46 -25.39
N ILE A 124 -1.04 50.75 -25.43
CA ILE A 124 -0.58 51.74 -24.46
C ILE A 124 -1.11 51.38 -23.05
N PHE A 125 -2.37 50.99 -22.95
CA PHE A 125 -2.99 50.61 -21.69
C PHE A 125 -2.32 49.40 -21.08
N TYR A 126 -1.99 48.36 -21.84
CA TYR A 126 -1.30 47.17 -21.28
C TYR A 126 0.11 47.52 -20.80
N GLN A 127 0.82 48.43 -21.46
CA GLN A 127 2.12 48.92 -20.96
C GLN A 127 1.95 49.71 -19.65
N LEU A 128 0.95 50.56 -19.57
CA LEU A 128 0.59 51.29 -18.35
C LEU A 128 0.28 50.28 -17.21
N LEU A 129 -0.53 49.30 -17.51
CA LEU A 129 -0.92 48.26 -16.55
C LEU A 129 0.30 47.50 -15.99
N GLN A 130 1.26 47.16 -16.84
CA GLN A 130 2.52 46.51 -16.41
C GLN A 130 3.34 47.43 -15.49
N ILE A 131 3.51 48.70 -15.84
CA ILE A 131 4.22 49.70 -15.01
C ILE A 131 3.52 49.85 -13.66
N TYR A 132 2.19 49.94 -13.68
CA TYR A 132 1.38 50.10 -12.46
C TYR A 132 1.53 48.88 -11.53
N LEU A 133 1.42 47.64 -12.04
CA LEU A 133 1.58 46.43 -11.23
C LEU A 133 2.98 46.34 -10.64
N ASN A 134 4.02 46.71 -11.41
CA ASN A 134 5.39 46.72 -10.91
C ASN A 134 5.59 47.77 -9.82
N LEU A 135 4.97 48.98 -9.97
CA LEU A 135 4.97 50.00 -8.94
C LEU A 135 4.25 49.54 -7.66
N SER A 136 3.13 48.84 -7.82
CA SER A 136 2.41 48.25 -6.69
C SER A 136 3.25 47.20 -5.95
N ALA A 137 3.96 46.32 -6.67
CA ALA A 137 4.89 45.36 -6.09
C ALA A 137 6.02 46.05 -5.31
N ALA A 138 6.61 47.13 -5.89
CA ALA A 138 7.63 47.93 -5.23
C ALA A 138 7.09 48.66 -3.98
N THR A 139 5.86 49.12 -4.01
CA THR A 139 5.18 49.76 -2.86
C THR A 139 4.99 48.76 -1.72
N PHE A 140 4.60 47.50 -2.00
CA PHE A 140 4.53 46.44 -1.00
C PHE A 140 5.90 46.13 -0.39
N LEU A 141 6.96 46.06 -1.19
CA LEU A 141 8.32 45.88 -0.70
C LEU A 141 8.81 47.03 0.15
N ALA A 142 8.39 48.27 -0.17
CA ALA A 142 8.68 49.44 0.64
C ALA A 142 7.91 49.38 1.99
N LEU A 143 6.64 48.98 1.98
CA LEU A 143 5.88 48.70 3.21
C LEU A 143 6.54 47.65 4.09
N ALA A 144 7.07 46.59 3.49
CA ALA A 144 7.78 45.55 4.22
C ALA A 144 9.05 46.03 4.94
N ARG A 145 9.59 47.18 4.52
CA ARG A 145 10.79 47.77 5.15
C ARG A 145 10.46 48.74 6.28
N GLN A 146 9.19 49.16 6.42
CA GLN A 146 8.74 50.13 7.40
C GLN A 146 8.07 49.46 8.59
N PRO A 147 8.24 49.97 9.83
CA PRO A 147 7.48 49.53 10.97
C PRO A 147 5.99 49.84 10.80
N ILE A 148 5.13 49.10 11.50
CA ILE A 148 3.69 49.40 11.52
C ILE A 148 3.47 50.81 12.09
N SER A 149 2.83 51.69 11.30
CA SER A 149 2.55 53.05 11.70
C SER A 149 1.61 53.08 12.91
N GLU A 150 1.82 54.07 13.79
CA GLU A 150 0.92 54.33 14.93
C GLU A 150 -0.30 55.17 14.52
N ASP A 151 -0.16 55.95 13.46
CA ASP A 151 -1.25 56.76 12.94
C ASP A 151 -2.39 55.95 12.33
N LYS A 152 -3.59 56.13 12.83
CA LYS A 152 -4.81 55.47 12.37
C LYS A 152 -5.07 55.72 10.88
N ARG A 153 -4.87 56.93 10.41
CA ARG A 153 -5.11 57.28 8.99
C ARG A 153 -4.18 56.52 8.06
N THR A 154 -2.94 56.38 8.47
CA THR A 154 -1.94 55.59 7.71
C THR A 154 -2.29 54.10 7.71
N LYS A 155 -2.76 53.54 8.82
CA LYS A 155 -3.27 52.15 8.89
C LYS A 155 -4.44 51.91 7.94
N ASP A 156 -5.42 52.81 7.95
CA ASP A 156 -6.60 52.75 7.07
C ASP A 156 -6.21 52.83 5.58
N LEU A 157 -5.19 53.66 5.23
CA LEU A 157 -4.65 53.70 3.88
C LEU A 157 -3.91 52.44 3.46
N VAL A 158 -3.15 51.81 4.35
CA VAL A 158 -2.48 50.55 4.09
C VAL A 158 -3.49 49.43 3.86
N GLU A 159 -4.52 49.32 4.72
CA GLU A 159 -5.59 48.33 4.54
C GLU A 159 -6.34 48.55 3.20
N ALA A 160 -6.73 49.80 2.90
CA ALA A 160 -7.38 50.12 1.63
C ALA A 160 -6.49 49.75 0.42
N PHE A 161 -5.19 50.03 0.51
CA PHE A 161 -4.23 49.69 -0.54
C PHE A 161 -4.15 48.14 -0.71
N PHE A 162 -3.97 47.37 0.35
CA PHE A 162 -3.93 45.90 0.27
C PHE A 162 -5.19 45.34 -0.39
N MET A 163 -6.36 45.76 0.10
CA MET A 163 -7.64 45.27 -0.42
C MET A 163 -7.78 45.59 -1.92
N GLU A 164 -7.44 46.78 -2.32
CA GLU A 164 -7.62 47.21 -3.69
C GLU A 164 -6.62 46.57 -4.66
N GLN A 165 -5.33 46.41 -4.24
CA GLN A 165 -4.31 45.78 -5.07
C GLN A 165 -4.60 44.29 -5.28
N LEU A 166 -5.00 43.58 -4.23
CA LEU A 166 -5.33 42.16 -4.33
C LEU A 166 -6.63 41.92 -5.12
N ARG A 167 -7.65 42.82 -4.95
CA ARG A 167 -8.87 42.77 -5.76
C ARG A 167 -8.55 42.92 -7.25
N PHE A 168 -7.77 43.91 -7.60
CA PHE A 168 -7.38 44.17 -8.98
C PHE A 168 -6.49 43.10 -9.56
N SER A 169 -5.56 42.55 -8.78
CA SER A 169 -4.75 41.41 -9.17
C SER A 169 -5.61 40.17 -9.52
N LYS A 170 -6.67 39.93 -8.75
CA LYS A 170 -7.65 38.87 -9.05
C LYS A 170 -8.37 39.12 -10.39
N GLU A 171 -8.78 40.38 -10.65
CA GLU A 171 -9.40 40.74 -11.92
C GLU A 171 -8.45 40.49 -13.10
N CYS A 172 -7.18 40.90 -13.00
CA CYS A 172 -6.17 40.64 -14.01
C CYS A 172 -5.97 39.14 -14.26
N VAL A 173 -5.98 38.32 -13.21
CA VAL A 173 -5.87 36.86 -13.32
C VAL A 173 -7.11 36.27 -14.01
N SER A 174 -8.30 36.69 -13.62
CA SER A 174 -9.56 36.22 -14.21
C SER A 174 -9.68 36.54 -15.70
N GLU A 175 -9.21 37.73 -16.13
CA GLU A 175 -9.27 38.18 -17.51
C GLU A 175 -8.03 37.83 -18.35
N SER A 176 -7.06 37.09 -17.78
CA SER A 176 -5.76 36.81 -18.40
C SER A 176 -5.83 36.17 -19.80
N LYS A 177 -6.87 35.37 -20.07
CA LYS A 177 -7.11 34.74 -21.39
C LYS A 177 -7.45 35.73 -22.50
N ARG A 178 -7.93 36.92 -22.12
CA ARG A 178 -8.33 37.98 -23.04
C ARG A 178 -7.19 38.94 -23.40
N PHE A 179 -6.00 38.77 -22.79
CA PHE A 179 -4.80 39.53 -23.07
C PHE A 179 -4.01 38.92 -24.23
N PRO A 180 -4.10 39.41 -25.47
CA PRO A 180 -3.59 38.64 -26.61
C PRO A 180 -2.06 38.57 -26.69
N ILE A 181 -1.33 39.62 -26.34
CA ILE A 181 0.12 39.74 -26.55
C ILE A 181 0.88 39.91 -25.23
N PHE A 182 0.32 40.59 -24.26
CA PHE A 182 0.98 41.00 -23.01
C PHE A 182 0.64 40.11 -21.81
N GLY A 183 -0.15 39.06 -21.99
CA GLY A 183 -0.69 38.25 -20.89
C GLY A 183 0.39 37.65 -19.97
N SER A 184 1.50 37.13 -20.51
CA SER A 184 2.60 36.56 -19.72
C SER A 184 3.33 37.60 -18.87
N GLU A 185 3.55 38.81 -19.40
CA GLU A 185 4.23 39.90 -18.70
C GLU A 185 3.35 40.51 -17.60
N ILE A 186 2.05 40.68 -17.84
CA ILE A 186 1.08 41.11 -16.86
C ILE A 186 0.99 40.10 -15.71
N LEU A 187 0.90 38.77 -16.01
CA LEU A 187 0.86 37.73 -15.00
C LEU A 187 2.14 37.68 -14.15
N LYS A 188 3.30 37.93 -14.75
CA LYS A 188 4.57 38.04 -14.02
C LYS A 188 4.58 39.27 -13.08
N SER A 189 4.03 40.39 -13.52
CA SER A 189 3.89 41.60 -12.69
C SER A 189 2.88 41.36 -11.55
N VAL A 190 1.77 40.64 -11.80
CA VAL A 190 0.81 40.23 -10.77
C VAL A 190 1.48 39.36 -9.73
N GLN A 191 2.32 38.39 -10.15
CA GLN A 191 3.10 37.58 -9.20
C GLN A 191 4.01 38.45 -8.31
N GLY A 192 4.61 39.47 -8.87
CA GLY A 192 5.37 40.46 -8.11
C GLY A 192 4.54 41.12 -7.02
N VAL A 193 3.31 41.57 -7.36
CA VAL A 193 2.37 42.13 -6.39
C VAL A 193 2.00 41.15 -5.28
N LEU A 194 1.66 39.92 -5.64
CA LEU A 194 1.32 38.87 -4.65
C LEU A 194 2.49 38.55 -3.71
N ASN A 195 3.68 38.39 -4.25
CA ASN A 195 4.89 38.14 -3.46
C ASN A 195 5.19 39.33 -2.53
N GLY A 196 5.04 40.57 -3.02
CA GLY A 196 5.21 41.80 -2.24
C GLY A 196 4.21 41.87 -1.08
N ALA A 197 2.94 41.58 -1.34
CA ALA A 197 1.88 41.56 -0.32
C ALA A 197 2.16 40.51 0.75
N VAL A 198 2.51 39.27 0.35
CA VAL A 198 2.89 38.20 1.28
C VAL A 198 4.10 38.59 2.10
N GLN A 199 5.12 39.23 1.52
CA GLN A 199 6.31 39.69 2.23
C GLN A 199 5.97 40.77 3.25
N ALA A 200 5.13 41.74 2.90
CA ALA A 200 4.68 42.80 3.82
C ALA A 200 3.90 42.20 5.02
N CYS A 201 2.97 41.26 4.76
CA CYS A 201 2.27 40.51 5.82
C CYS A 201 3.26 39.75 6.73
N LYS A 202 4.28 39.11 6.16
CA LYS A 202 5.32 38.39 6.92
C LYS A 202 6.04 39.35 7.86
N THR A 203 6.52 40.45 7.36
CA THR A 203 7.24 41.45 8.17
C THR A 203 6.37 42.00 9.28
N TYR A 204 5.10 42.33 8.98
CA TYR A 204 4.16 42.83 9.99
C TYR A 204 3.85 41.75 11.05
N SER A 205 3.63 40.51 10.66
CA SER A 205 3.38 39.40 11.58
C SER A 205 4.59 39.08 12.46
N GLN A 206 5.81 39.18 11.94
CA GLN A 206 7.05 38.97 12.70
C GLN A 206 7.35 40.09 13.71
N SER A 207 6.86 41.30 13.46
CA SER A 207 7.03 42.43 14.38
C SER A 207 6.12 42.38 15.61
N ILE A 208 5.18 41.42 15.67
CA ILE A 208 4.20 41.27 16.73
C ILE A 208 4.54 40.04 17.59
N ASN A 209 4.50 40.24 18.91
CA ASN A 209 4.63 39.11 19.83
C ASN A 209 3.25 38.47 20.08
N TRP A 210 2.94 37.41 19.30
CA TRP A 210 1.66 36.69 19.39
C TRP A 210 1.45 35.92 20.70
N GLU A 211 2.51 35.65 21.47
CA GLU A 211 2.43 34.90 22.73
C GLU A 211 1.83 35.74 23.88
N SER A 212 1.89 37.05 23.81
CA SER A 212 1.30 37.95 24.82
C SER A 212 -0.21 38.17 24.64
N THR A 213 -0.80 37.75 23.51
CA THR A 213 -2.23 37.96 23.21
C THR A 213 -3.13 36.77 23.60
N ASP A 214 -2.57 35.59 23.98
CA ASP A 214 -3.34 34.39 24.25
C ASP A 214 -3.84 34.21 25.70
N GLY A 215 -3.69 35.16 26.57
CA GLY A 215 -4.10 34.94 27.98
C GLY A 215 -4.39 36.22 28.78
N ASN A 216 -5.55 36.76 28.68
CA ASN A 216 -6.35 37.45 29.69
C ASN A 216 -7.09 38.69 29.14
N ILE A 217 -8.29 38.50 28.66
CA ILE A 217 -9.33 39.53 28.73
C ILE A 217 -9.83 39.52 30.18
N GLY A 218 -9.12 40.20 31.03
CA GLY A 218 -9.49 40.34 32.43
C GLY A 218 -8.50 41.17 33.22
N ASN A 219 -8.71 42.49 33.31
CA ASN A 219 -8.21 43.40 34.31
C ASN A 219 -6.69 43.64 34.45
N SER A 220 -6.10 44.45 33.56
CA SER A 220 -5.24 45.59 34.02
C SER A 220 -4.96 46.50 32.83
N ILE A 221 -5.53 47.70 32.89
CA ILE A 221 -5.45 48.72 31.85
C ILE A 221 -4.13 49.47 32.09
N CYS A 222 -3.08 49.15 31.32
CA CYS A 222 -1.97 50.07 31.06
C CYS A 222 -2.15 50.61 29.63
N GLU A 223 -1.96 51.92 29.41
CA GLU A 223 -2.10 52.58 28.11
C GLU A 223 -1.18 52.01 27.01
N THR A 224 -0.06 51.41 27.37
CA THR A 224 0.88 50.70 26.46
C THR A 224 0.30 49.41 25.84
N ASP A 225 -0.64 48.77 26.50
CA ASP A 225 -1.25 47.52 26.02
C ASP A 225 -2.25 47.78 24.86
N ASN A 226 -2.84 49.00 24.80
CA ASN A 226 -3.80 49.37 23.75
C ASN A 226 -3.13 49.62 22.38
N GLU A 227 -1.90 50.13 22.35
CA GLU A 227 -1.18 50.40 21.07
C GLU A 227 -0.67 49.09 20.42
N GLU A 228 -0.13 48.20 21.21
CA GLU A 228 0.32 46.89 20.72
C GLU A 228 -0.90 46.05 20.23
N ALA A 229 -2.00 46.09 20.95
CA ALA A 229 -3.23 45.43 20.54
C ALA A 229 -3.78 46.02 19.20
N ALA A 230 -3.66 47.35 18.99
CA ALA A 230 -4.08 48.00 17.76
C ALA A 230 -3.13 47.68 16.58
N LYS A 231 -1.83 47.51 16.81
CA LYS A 231 -0.86 47.07 15.79
C LYS A 231 -1.10 45.57 15.43
N ALA A 232 -1.37 44.74 16.43
CA ALA A 232 -1.69 43.32 16.22
C ALA A 232 -3.01 43.15 15.41
N SER A 233 -4.06 43.89 15.77
CA SER A 233 -5.34 43.88 15.05
C SER A 233 -5.18 44.30 13.59
N HIS A 234 -4.38 45.34 13.32
CA HIS A 234 -4.09 45.82 11.96
C HIS A 234 -3.34 44.75 11.12
N ALA A 235 -2.26 44.18 11.66
CA ALA A 235 -1.51 43.15 10.97
C ALA A 235 -2.39 41.89 10.72
N PHE A 236 -3.24 41.58 11.70
CA PHE A 236 -4.19 40.48 11.59
C PHE A 236 -5.20 40.69 10.46
N ASN A 237 -5.84 41.88 10.40
CA ASN A 237 -6.82 42.18 9.35
C ASN A 237 -6.22 42.13 7.95
N ILE A 238 -5.01 42.68 7.77
CA ILE A 238 -4.28 42.62 6.50
C ILE A 238 -3.95 41.22 6.12
N THR A 239 -3.45 40.42 7.06
CA THR A 239 -3.06 39.02 6.83
C THR A 239 -4.29 38.16 6.48
N LYS A 240 -5.39 38.29 7.22
CA LYS A 240 -6.65 37.61 6.96
C LYS A 240 -7.17 37.93 5.56
N CYS A 241 -7.27 39.20 5.23
CA CYS A 241 -7.70 39.66 3.89
C CYS A 241 -6.78 39.09 2.78
N THR A 242 -5.46 39.12 3.00
CA THR A 242 -4.49 38.60 2.04
C THR A 242 -4.68 37.08 1.84
N ILE A 243 -4.87 36.28 2.91
CA ILE A 243 -5.15 34.84 2.82
C ILE A 243 -6.44 34.60 2.01
N GLU A 244 -7.53 35.33 2.32
CA GLU A 244 -8.80 35.16 1.61
C GLU A 244 -8.65 35.43 0.11
N LYS A 245 -7.97 36.55 -0.27
CA LYS A 245 -7.75 36.90 -1.68
C LYS A 245 -6.80 35.94 -2.39
N LEU A 246 -5.77 35.42 -1.72
CA LEU A 246 -4.88 34.40 -2.25
C LEU A 246 -5.63 33.07 -2.51
N CYS A 247 -6.53 32.67 -1.60
CA CYS A 247 -7.38 31.50 -1.81
C CYS A 247 -8.28 31.67 -3.04
N GLU A 248 -8.96 32.84 -3.16
CA GLU A 248 -9.80 33.14 -4.33
C GLU A 248 -9.00 33.08 -5.65
N MET A 249 -7.79 33.65 -5.68
CA MET A 249 -6.91 33.62 -6.86
C MET A 249 -6.39 32.18 -7.14
N GLY A 250 -6.08 31.43 -6.10
CA GLY A 250 -5.68 30.03 -6.22
C GLY A 250 -6.76 29.15 -6.88
N VAL A 251 -8.04 29.41 -6.55
CA VAL A 251 -9.18 28.72 -7.18
C VAL A 251 -9.34 29.13 -8.64
N VAL A 252 -9.26 30.44 -8.93
CA VAL A 252 -9.33 30.93 -10.31
C VAL A 252 -8.21 30.33 -11.17
N ALA A 253 -6.98 30.33 -10.64
CA ALA A 253 -5.84 29.77 -11.34
C ALA A 253 -5.93 28.25 -11.55
N ALA A 254 -6.56 27.52 -10.63
CA ALA A 254 -6.80 26.08 -10.77
C ALA A 254 -7.75 25.75 -11.92
N ASN A 255 -8.77 26.59 -12.14
CA ASN A 255 -9.79 26.39 -13.17
C ASN A 255 -9.33 26.79 -14.59
N ASP A 256 -8.12 27.32 -14.74
CA ASP A 256 -7.62 27.83 -16.05
C ASP A 256 -6.89 26.76 -16.90
N GLY A 257 -6.90 25.50 -16.50
CA GLY A 257 -6.34 24.42 -17.31
C GLY A 257 -4.81 24.42 -17.44
N GLY A 258 -4.09 25.05 -16.52
CA GLY A 258 -2.63 24.98 -16.41
C GLY A 258 -1.83 26.17 -16.92
N ASN A 259 -2.46 27.19 -17.52
CA ASN A 259 -1.75 28.38 -17.98
C ASN A 259 -1.30 29.28 -16.82
N LEU A 260 -1.97 29.19 -15.67
CA LEU A 260 -1.76 30.00 -14.48
C LEU A 260 -0.98 29.31 -13.35
N VAL A 261 -0.17 28.29 -13.69
CA VAL A 261 0.59 27.50 -12.69
C VAL A 261 1.45 28.36 -11.77
N SER A 262 2.04 29.42 -12.28
CA SER A 262 2.88 30.31 -11.49
C SER A 262 2.06 31.11 -10.45
N VAL A 263 0.88 31.60 -10.84
CA VAL A 263 -0.07 32.29 -9.93
C VAL A 263 -0.59 31.27 -8.90
N LEU A 264 -0.97 30.07 -9.34
CA LEU A 264 -1.40 28.98 -8.47
C LEU A 264 -0.37 28.71 -7.35
N ASN A 265 0.91 28.56 -7.75
CA ASN A 265 2.00 28.33 -6.82
C ASN A 265 2.20 29.46 -5.81
N VAL A 266 2.21 30.72 -6.29
CA VAL A 266 2.40 31.89 -5.42
C VAL A 266 1.25 32.00 -4.43
N SER A 267 0.00 31.83 -4.90
CA SER A 267 -1.19 31.94 -4.08
C SER A 267 -1.18 30.92 -2.94
N TRP A 268 -1.11 29.63 -3.23
CA TRP A 268 -1.20 28.61 -2.19
C TRP A 268 0.04 28.54 -1.29
N LYS A 269 1.25 28.76 -1.82
CA LYS A 269 2.46 28.88 -0.97
C LYS A 269 2.38 30.11 -0.08
N GLY A 270 1.79 31.21 -0.57
CA GLY A 270 1.49 32.41 0.22
C GLY A 270 0.57 32.08 1.39
N VAL A 271 -0.57 31.43 1.13
CA VAL A 271 -1.53 31.01 2.17
C VAL A 271 -0.85 30.15 3.24
N VAL A 272 -0.18 29.07 2.85
CA VAL A 272 0.52 28.19 3.81
C VAL A 272 1.54 28.96 4.66
N SER A 273 2.30 29.83 4.02
CA SER A 273 3.36 30.59 4.67
C SER A 273 2.81 31.64 5.65
N LEU A 274 1.69 32.29 5.34
CA LEU A 274 1.05 33.23 6.25
C LEU A 274 0.38 32.53 7.43
N LEU A 275 -0.28 31.41 7.22
CA LEU A 275 -0.84 30.58 8.28
C LEU A 275 0.25 30.11 9.24
N GLN A 276 1.44 29.76 8.75
CA GLN A 276 2.57 29.34 9.60
C GLN A 276 3.05 30.39 10.58
N LEU A 277 3.02 31.69 10.17
CA LEU A 277 3.55 32.77 10.96
C LEU A 277 2.67 33.16 12.15
N CYS A 278 1.38 33.14 11.94
CA CYS A 278 0.41 33.56 12.94
C CYS A 278 -0.03 32.46 13.90
N LYS A 279 0.47 31.25 13.74
CA LYS A 279 0.17 30.04 14.55
C LYS A 279 -1.34 29.91 14.81
N GLY A 280 -1.77 29.69 16.06
CA GLY A 280 -3.17 29.50 16.45
C GLY A 280 -4.03 30.77 16.42
N ALA A 281 -3.46 31.98 16.44
CA ALA A 281 -4.21 33.22 16.54
C ALA A 281 -5.17 33.45 15.35
N LEU A 282 -4.79 33.03 14.12
CA LEU A 282 -5.63 33.09 12.92
C LEU A 282 -6.75 32.05 12.89
N ALA A 283 -6.63 30.96 13.65
CA ALA A 283 -7.58 29.86 13.59
C ALA A 283 -9.00 30.21 14.00
N ILE A 284 -9.18 31.26 14.82
CA ILE A 284 -10.50 31.67 15.32
C ILE A 284 -11.31 32.38 14.25
N GLU A 285 -10.66 33.19 13.39
CA GLU A 285 -11.36 34.03 12.41
C GLU A 285 -11.15 33.64 10.95
N VAL A 286 -10.01 33.00 10.64
CA VAL A 286 -9.79 32.39 9.31
C VAL A 286 -10.38 31.00 9.33
N LYS A 287 -11.33 30.73 8.44
CA LYS A 287 -11.99 29.42 8.32
C LYS A 287 -11.04 28.39 7.71
N VAL A 288 -10.06 27.92 8.50
CA VAL A 288 -9.06 26.94 8.08
C VAL A 288 -9.70 25.65 7.50
N PRO A 289 -10.80 25.12 8.07
CA PRO A 289 -11.50 23.98 7.47
C PRO A 289 -11.94 24.25 6.02
N ASP A 290 -12.49 25.42 5.73
CA ASP A 290 -12.95 25.78 4.38
C ASP A 290 -11.77 25.86 3.38
N ILE A 291 -10.59 26.28 3.83
CA ILE A 291 -9.36 26.30 3.02
C ILE A 291 -8.91 24.88 2.69
N ILE A 292 -8.89 23.98 3.68
CA ILE A 292 -8.54 22.58 3.47
C ILE A 292 -9.55 21.90 2.54
N LEU A 293 -10.86 22.13 2.77
CA LEU A 293 -11.93 21.61 1.90
C LEU A 293 -11.78 22.11 0.45
N THR A 294 -11.42 23.36 0.26
CA THR A 294 -11.18 23.91 -1.08
C THR A 294 -10.04 23.17 -1.79
N LEU A 295 -8.92 22.93 -1.11
CA LEU A 295 -7.79 22.19 -1.67
C LEU A 295 -8.15 20.75 -2.02
N ILE A 296 -8.87 20.07 -1.11
CA ILE A 296 -9.36 18.69 -1.34
C ILE A 296 -10.34 18.65 -2.53
N SER A 297 -11.25 19.63 -2.60
CA SER A 297 -12.21 19.72 -3.71
C SER A 297 -11.53 19.94 -5.06
N LEU A 298 -10.50 20.79 -5.12
CA LEU A 298 -9.69 21.00 -6.32
C LEU A 298 -8.94 19.72 -6.74
N ALA A 299 -8.42 18.98 -5.78
CA ALA A 299 -7.78 17.69 -6.04
C ALA A 299 -8.78 16.66 -6.59
N SER A 300 -9.93 16.53 -5.95
CA SER A 300 -11.00 15.59 -6.35
C SER A 300 -11.58 15.95 -7.71
N GLU A 301 -11.79 17.25 -8.01
CA GLU A 301 -12.32 17.70 -9.30
C GLU A 301 -11.34 17.43 -10.44
N SER A 302 -10.04 17.64 -10.22
CA SER A 302 -9.01 17.32 -11.22
C SER A 302 -9.03 15.82 -11.59
N MET A 303 -9.16 14.95 -10.59
CA MET A 303 -9.26 13.50 -10.79
C MET A 303 -10.60 13.11 -11.43
N ARG A 304 -11.72 13.76 -11.04
CA ARG A 304 -13.04 13.52 -11.62
C ARG A 304 -13.07 13.83 -13.11
N CYS A 305 -12.47 14.95 -13.51
CA CYS A 305 -12.36 15.32 -14.92
C CYS A 305 -11.58 14.27 -15.73
N ALA A 306 -10.49 13.76 -15.19
CA ALA A 306 -9.72 12.68 -15.80
C ALA A 306 -10.52 11.36 -15.86
N ALA A 307 -11.17 10.98 -14.77
CA ALA A 307 -12.00 9.79 -14.68
C ALA A 307 -13.18 9.80 -15.69
N LYS A 308 -13.68 11.00 -16.04
CA LYS A 308 -14.70 11.17 -17.08
C LYS A 308 -14.12 11.09 -18.48
N ALA A 309 -12.93 11.64 -18.70
CA ALA A 309 -12.32 11.75 -20.03
C ALA A 309 -11.68 10.44 -20.50
N TRP A 310 -11.02 9.69 -19.61
CA TRP A 310 -10.17 8.54 -19.96
C TRP A 310 -10.92 7.30 -20.47
N PRO A 311 -12.12 6.94 -19.98
CA PRO A 311 -12.84 5.77 -20.51
C PRO A 311 -13.26 5.87 -21.98
N GLY A 312 -13.25 7.09 -22.55
CA GLY A 312 -13.60 7.35 -23.95
C GLY A 312 -12.43 7.47 -24.91
N LEU A 313 -11.19 7.22 -24.44
CA LEU A 313 -9.99 7.32 -25.28
C LEU A 313 -9.89 6.16 -26.28
N SER A 314 -9.25 6.45 -27.44
CA SER A 314 -8.92 5.47 -28.46
C SER A 314 -7.91 4.41 -27.99
N GLU A 315 -7.60 3.43 -28.83
CA GLU A 315 -6.75 2.26 -28.54
C GLU A 315 -5.35 2.60 -27.96
N ASP A 316 -4.87 3.83 -28.08
CA ASP A 316 -3.55 4.25 -27.56
C ASP A 316 -3.49 4.42 -26.04
N GLY A 317 -4.64 4.47 -25.37
CA GLY A 317 -4.71 4.64 -23.89
C GLY A 317 -4.24 6.01 -23.38
N VAL A 318 -4.09 6.14 -22.06
CA VAL A 318 -3.66 7.37 -21.39
C VAL A 318 -2.14 7.52 -21.48
N SER A 319 -1.65 8.64 -22.03
CA SER A 319 -0.21 8.90 -22.06
C SER A 319 0.34 9.34 -20.69
N VAL A 320 1.63 9.04 -20.44
CA VAL A 320 2.35 9.47 -19.22
C VAL A 320 2.29 11.00 -19.04
N THR A 321 2.37 11.74 -20.14
CA THR A 321 2.34 13.21 -20.11
C THR A 321 0.98 13.75 -19.65
N GLU A 322 -0.11 13.13 -20.11
CA GLU A 322 -1.47 13.50 -19.72
C GLU A 322 -1.74 13.13 -18.25
N ALA A 323 -1.35 11.95 -17.83
CA ALA A 323 -1.43 11.53 -16.45
C ALA A 323 -0.67 12.47 -15.51
N ARG A 324 0.55 12.88 -15.88
CA ARG A 324 1.34 13.85 -15.09
C ARG A 324 0.68 15.24 -15.03
N LYS A 325 0.09 15.71 -16.12
CA LYS A 325 -0.66 16.98 -16.12
C LYS A 325 -1.82 16.96 -15.12
N THR A 326 -2.46 15.80 -14.94
CA THR A 326 -3.55 15.61 -13.97
C THR A 326 -3.02 15.50 -12.54
N PHE A 327 -2.03 14.63 -12.28
CA PHE A 327 -1.65 14.27 -10.92
C PHE A 327 -0.64 15.23 -10.26
N LEU A 328 0.14 16.01 -11.01
CA LEU A 328 1.02 17.01 -10.41
C LEU A 328 0.25 18.13 -9.66
N PRO A 329 -0.83 18.72 -10.22
CA PRO A 329 -1.67 19.63 -9.46
C PRO A 329 -2.33 18.99 -8.24
N VAL A 330 -2.83 17.74 -8.36
CA VAL A 330 -3.41 16.99 -7.24
C VAL A 330 -2.40 16.86 -6.09
N LYS A 331 -1.18 16.43 -6.40
CA LYS A 331 -0.08 16.35 -5.42
C LYS A 331 0.16 17.69 -4.74
N PHE A 332 0.16 18.76 -5.52
CA PHE A 332 0.37 20.09 -5.00
C PHE A 332 -0.74 20.52 -4.02
N TYR A 333 -2.01 20.27 -4.35
CA TYR A 333 -3.14 20.61 -3.48
C TYR A 333 -3.11 19.81 -2.19
N LEU A 334 -2.93 18.48 -2.28
CA LEU A 334 -2.90 17.60 -1.12
C LEU A 334 -1.70 17.90 -0.19
N ASN A 335 -0.53 18.21 -0.73
CA ASN A 335 0.62 18.62 0.07
C ASN A 335 0.39 19.91 0.84
N ASN A 336 -0.31 20.87 0.24
CA ASN A 336 -0.66 22.10 0.93
C ASN A 336 -1.75 21.83 1.99
N ALA A 337 -2.75 21.01 1.69
CA ALA A 337 -3.77 20.60 2.65
C ALA A 337 -3.12 19.88 3.87
N ALA A 338 -2.20 18.95 3.64
CA ALA A 338 -1.49 18.24 4.71
C ALA A 338 -0.66 19.19 5.59
N LYS A 339 0.03 20.16 4.99
CA LYS A 339 0.78 21.19 5.72
C LYS A 339 -0.13 22.06 6.59
N ILE A 340 -1.28 22.47 6.08
CA ILE A 340 -2.24 23.28 6.84
C ILE A 340 -2.85 22.41 7.95
N SER A 341 -3.25 21.18 7.66
CA SER A 341 -3.81 20.24 8.64
C SER A 341 -2.83 19.94 9.79
N SER A 342 -1.53 19.81 9.50
CA SER A 342 -0.51 19.60 10.54
C SER A 342 -0.29 20.82 11.44
N GLN A 343 -0.54 22.03 10.93
CA GLN A 343 -0.42 23.26 11.69
C GLN A 343 -1.67 23.56 12.54
N TYR A 344 -2.84 23.17 12.06
CA TYR A 344 -4.14 23.43 12.67
C TYR A 344 -4.96 22.14 12.85
N PRO A 345 -4.43 21.13 13.59
CA PRO A 345 -5.09 19.83 13.68
C PRO A 345 -6.44 19.88 14.38
N SER A 346 -6.63 20.79 15.36
CA SER A 346 -7.92 21.00 16.04
C SER A 346 -9.01 21.54 15.13
N GLN A 347 -8.64 22.23 14.04
CA GLN A 347 -9.55 22.70 13.02
C GLN A 347 -9.76 21.65 11.92
N ALA A 348 -8.68 20.97 11.53
CA ALA A 348 -8.72 19.94 10.51
C ALA A 348 -9.55 18.71 10.95
N VAL A 349 -9.56 18.38 12.24
CA VAL A 349 -10.37 17.28 12.76
C VAL A 349 -11.89 17.53 12.61
N LEU A 350 -12.33 18.76 12.49
CA LEU A 350 -13.76 19.05 12.27
C LEU A 350 -14.26 18.56 10.90
N ILE A 351 -13.36 18.37 9.97
CA ILE A 351 -13.63 17.88 8.61
C ILE A 351 -12.88 16.58 8.30
N TYR A 352 -12.64 15.76 9.33
CA TYR A 352 -11.88 14.52 9.15
C TYR A 352 -12.56 13.55 8.16
N ARG A 353 -13.89 13.55 8.09
CA ARG A 353 -14.65 12.70 7.17
C ARG A 353 -14.36 13.04 5.71
N GLU A 354 -14.33 14.33 5.38
CA GLU A 354 -14.02 14.81 4.04
C GLU A 354 -12.56 14.52 3.67
N ILE A 355 -11.64 14.71 4.61
CA ILE A 355 -10.22 14.38 4.44
C ILE A 355 -10.06 12.88 4.16
N THR A 356 -10.65 12.04 4.98
CA THR A 356 -10.55 10.59 4.87
C THR A 356 -11.27 10.05 3.64
N LEU A 357 -12.43 10.64 3.27
CA LEU A 357 -13.14 10.31 2.04
C LEU A 357 -12.29 10.62 0.80
N CYS A 358 -11.62 11.77 0.76
CA CYS A 358 -10.73 12.12 -0.35
C CYS A 358 -9.61 11.07 -0.51
N VAL A 359 -8.98 10.65 0.58
CA VAL A 359 -7.91 9.64 0.54
C VAL A 359 -8.46 8.27 0.10
N MET A 360 -9.65 7.90 0.59
CA MET A 360 -10.34 6.68 0.18
C MET A 360 -10.66 6.68 -1.33
N MET A 361 -11.16 7.80 -1.85
CA MET A 361 -11.42 7.95 -3.29
C MET A 361 -10.14 7.80 -4.13
N ILE A 362 -9.02 8.36 -3.68
CA ILE A 362 -7.72 8.23 -4.37
C ILE A 362 -7.27 6.75 -4.40
N SER A 363 -7.36 6.06 -3.27
CA SER A 363 -7.02 4.64 -3.18
C SER A 363 -7.95 3.78 -4.05
N THR A 364 -9.25 4.09 -4.08
CA THR A 364 -10.23 3.43 -4.94
C THR A 364 -9.95 3.67 -6.42
N PHE A 365 -9.60 4.90 -6.78
CA PHE A 365 -9.25 5.27 -8.15
C PHE A 365 -7.97 4.55 -8.62
N ARG A 366 -6.96 4.42 -7.75
CA ARG A 366 -5.76 3.60 -8.00
C ARG A 366 -6.11 2.16 -8.38
N ILE A 367 -7.08 1.54 -7.69
CA ILE A 367 -7.55 0.20 -8.00
C ILE A 367 -8.24 0.15 -9.37
N CYS A 368 -9.06 1.15 -9.68
CA CYS A 368 -9.73 1.22 -10.99
C CYS A 368 -8.72 1.34 -12.13
N LEU A 369 -7.76 2.23 -12.02
CA LEU A 369 -6.71 2.43 -13.03
C LEU A 369 -5.85 1.17 -13.23
N SER A 370 -5.62 0.40 -12.17
CA SER A 370 -4.81 -0.83 -12.26
C SER A 370 -5.53 -2.01 -12.93
N ARG A 371 -6.86 -1.94 -13.09
CA ARG A 371 -7.67 -2.99 -13.70
C ARG A 371 -7.79 -2.89 -15.23
N GLU A 372 -7.63 -1.69 -15.78
CA GLU A 372 -7.87 -1.42 -17.18
C GLU A 372 -6.56 -1.25 -17.94
N ALA A 373 -6.40 -2.00 -19.02
CA ALA A 373 -5.16 -1.98 -19.82
C ALA A 373 -4.84 -0.59 -20.41
N LEU A 374 -5.87 0.21 -20.74
CA LEU A 374 -5.71 1.55 -21.32
C LEU A 374 -5.24 2.60 -20.29
N THR A 375 -5.31 2.32 -18.99
CA THR A 375 -4.94 3.25 -17.91
C THR A 375 -3.70 2.84 -17.12
N VAL A 376 -2.95 1.83 -17.59
CA VAL A 376 -1.72 1.34 -16.95
C VAL A 376 -0.72 2.47 -16.69
N ALA A 377 -0.41 3.28 -17.70
CA ALA A 377 0.51 4.41 -17.55
C ALA A 377 0.00 5.45 -16.54
N ALA A 378 -1.32 5.67 -16.48
CA ALA A 378 -1.91 6.55 -15.47
C ALA A 378 -1.79 5.97 -14.06
N SER A 379 -1.97 4.65 -13.89
CA SER A 379 -1.78 3.95 -12.61
C SER A 379 -0.34 4.06 -12.10
N GLU A 380 0.63 3.93 -12.99
CA GLU A 380 2.06 4.09 -12.69
C GLU A 380 2.39 5.52 -12.25
N VAL A 381 1.95 6.51 -13.01
CA VAL A 381 2.18 7.93 -12.68
C VAL A 381 1.47 8.33 -11.38
N LEU A 382 0.24 7.82 -11.15
CA LEU A 382 -0.46 8.06 -9.90
C LEU A 382 0.35 7.52 -8.72
N THR A 383 0.87 6.30 -8.83
CA THR A 383 1.69 5.70 -7.78
C THR A 383 2.98 6.47 -7.58
N GLU A 384 3.72 6.81 -8.65
CA GLU A 384 4.96 7.60 -8.58
C GLU A 384 4.75 8.95 -7.85
N LEU A 385 3.64 9.61 -8.11
CA LEU A 385 3.41 10.95 -7.61
C LEU A 385 2.63 11.01 -6.28
N LEU A 386 1.69 10.09 -6.06
CA LEU A 386 0.69 10.19 -5.00
C LEU A 386 0.73 9.04 -3.98
N GLU A 387 1.71 8.11 -4.02
CA GLU A 387 1.75 7.01 -3.06
C GLU A 387 1.80 7.51 -1.60
N GLN A 388 2.67 8.48 -1.31
CA GLN A 388 2.86 8.99 0.05
C GLN A 388 1.93 10.16 0.40
N THR A 389 1.56 10.99 -0.58
CA THR A 389 0.88 12.27 -0.31
C THR A 389 -0.49 12.14 0.40
N PRO A 390 -1.37 11.17 0.05
CA PRO A 390 -2.60 10.92 0.79
C PRO A 390 -2.36 10.44 2.23
N LEU A 391 -1.29 9.65 2.43
CA LEU A 391 -0.90 9.18 3.76
C LEU A 391 -0.41 10.33 4.63
N ASP A 392 0.36 11.27 4.08
CA ASP A 392 0.80 12.47 4.79
C ASP A 392 -0.39 13.30 5.27
N LEU A 393 -1.46 13.36 4.49
CA LEU A 393 -2.67 14.08 4.86
C LEU A 393 -3.39 13.41 6.05
N ILE A 394 -3.55 12.09 6.04
CA ILE A 394 -4.12 11.34 7.19
C ILE A 394 -3.17 11.42 8.39
N ASN A 395 -1.87 11.22 8.19
CA ASN A 395 -0.87 11.25 9.25
C ASN A 395 -0.79 12.60 9.94
N SER A 396 -1.12 13.70 9.24
CA SER A 396 -1.20 15.03 9.85
C SER A 396 -2.22 15.11 10.99
N LEU A 397 -3.24 14.25 10.95
CA LEU A 397 -4.22 14.08 12.04
C LEU A 397 -3.78 13.01 13.04
N LEU A 398 -3.41 11.82 12.58
CA LEU A 398 -3.10 10.69 13.45
C LEU A 398 -1.87 10.94 14.34
N ASN A 399 -0.87 11.67 13.84
CA ASN A 399 0.38 11.96 14.57
C ASN A 399 0.34 13.26 15.38
N SER A 400 -0.78 14.00 15.34
CA SER A 400 -0.87 15.23 16.10
C SER A 400 -0.96 14.97 17.61
N SER A 401 -0.04 15.57 18.37
CA SER A 401 -0.09 15.56 19.84
C SER A 401 -1.20 16.44 20.43
N LEU A 402 -1.78 17.33 19.63
CA LEU A 402 -2.87 18.23 20.01
C LEU A 402 -4.25 17.54 19.93
N LEU A 403 -4.35 16.41 19.22
CA LEU A 403 -5.59 15.64 19.12
C LEU A 403 -5.69 14.59 20.23
N ARG A 404 -6.88 14.47 20.81
CA ARG A 404 -7.20 13.43 21.80
C ARG A 404 -7.19 12.06 21.13
N GLN A 405 -6.92 11.04 21.94
CA GLN A 405 -6.89 9.65 21.45
C GLN A 405 -8.24 9.21 20.87
N GLU A 406 -9.35 9.67 21.48
CA GLU A 406 -10.70 9.34 21.01
C GLU A 406 -10.90 9.78 19.55
N ASN A 407 -10.43 10.98 19.19
CA ASN A 407 -10.56 11.50 17.83
C ASN A 407 -9.75 10.68 16.82
N LYS A 408 -8.55 10.23 17.22
CA LYS A 408 -7.71 9.37 16.35
C LYS A 408 -8.38 8.01 16.11
N VAL A 409 -8.99 7.44 17.15
CA VAL A 409 -9.75 6.18 17.04
C VAL A 409 -11.00 6.38 16.18
N GLU A 410 -11.74 7.48 16.36
CA GLU A 410 -12.93 7.81 15.57
C GLU A 410 -12.59 7.92 14.06
N ILE A 411 -11.45 8.52 13.70
CA ILE A 411 -10.97 8.59 12.31
C ILE A 411 -10.77 7.18 11.73
N LEU A 412 -10.11 6.30 12.48
CA LEU A 412 -9.85 4.91 12.05
C LEU A 412 -11.13 4.07 12.03
N ASP A 413 -12.04 4.30 12.99
CA ASP A 413 -13.33 3.64 13.02
C ASP A 413 -14.18 4.04 11.82
N TRP A 414 -14.23 5.31 11.48
CA TRP A 414 -14.94 5.76 10.30
C TRP A 414 -14.36 5.18 9.01
N LEU A 415 -13.03 5.12 8.85
CA LEU A 415 -12.38 4.56 7.68
C LEU A 415 -12.65 3.05 7.50
N PHE A 416 -12.67 2.29 8.60
CA PHE A 416 -12.66 0.83 8.60
C PHE A 416 -13.81 0.25 9.45
N SER A 417 -15.05 0.80 9.29
CA SER A 417 -16.28 0.24 9.84
C SER A 417 -17.08 -0.50 8.77
N ASP A 418 -17.92 -1.41 9.22
CA ASP A 418 -18.85 -2.13 8.34
C ASP A 418 -20.19 -1.39 8.17
N ASP A 419 -20.39 -0.29 8.90
CA ASP A 419 -21.66 0.43 9.01
C ASP A 419 -22.01 1.32 7.78
N PHE A 420 -21.25 1.24 6.69
CA PHE A 420 -21.58 1.93 5.44
C PHE A 420 -22.66 1.16 4.68
N GLY A 421 -23.87 1.18 5.16
CA GLY A 421 -25.03 0.67 4.45
C GLY A 421 -26.28 1.43 4.90
N PRO A 422 -27.22 1.74 4.01
CA PRO A 422 -28.49 2.30 4.45
C PRO A 422 -29.19 1.26 5.31
N SER A 423 -29.43 1.60 6.58
CA SER A 423 -30.32 0.88 7.49
C SER A 423 -31.77 1.03 6.99
N SER A 424 -32.09 0.53 5.82
CA SER A 424 -33.47 0.39 5.36
C SER A 424 -33.59 -0.83 4.47
N VAL A 425 -34.14 -1.87 5.10
CA VAL A 425 -34.81 -2.96 4.46
C VAL A 425 -35.80 -2.41 3.43
N ASN A 426 -35.41 -2.42 2.16
CA ASN A 426 -36.39 -2.52 1.08
C ASN A 426 -35.78 -3.43 0.04
N GLU A 427 -36.32 -4.62 0.00
CA GLU A 427 -36.18 -5.61 -1.04
C GLU A 427 -36.40 -4.96 -2.41
N ILE A 428 -35.31 -4.73 -3.14
CA ILE A 428 -35.38 -4.56 -4.59
C ILE A 428 -34.36 -5.54 -5.17
N SER A 429 -34.90 -6.50 -5.90
CA SER A 429 -34.31 -7.55 -6.74
C SER A 429 -32.83 -7.36 -7.11
N PRO A 430 -32.07 -8.48 -7.23
CA PRO A 430 -30.69 -8.47 -7.68
C PRO A 430 -30.63 -8.15 -9.16
N SER A 431 -30.65 -6.89 -9.51
CA SER A 431 -30.38 -6.44 -10.87
C SER A 431 -28.90 -6.18 -11.03
N ILE A 432 -28.24 -7.16 -11.68
CA ILE A 432 -27.15 -6.97 -12.65
C ILE A 432 -26.24 -5.75 -12.43
N HIS A 433 -25.05 -6.01 -11.85
CA HIS A 433 -23.80 -5.26 -12.07
C HIS A 433 -23.88 -3.73 -12.20
N ASN A 434 -24.20 -3.02 -11.13
CA ASN A 434 -23.85 -1.61 -11.07
C ASN A 434 -22.40 -1.47 -10.53
N ARG A 435 -21.42 -1.66 -11.43
CA ARG A 435 -20.06 -1.18 -11.15
C ARG A 435 -20.09 0.33 -11.16
N ILE A 436 -19.68 0.96 -10.05
CA ILE A 436 -19.45 2.42 -10.04
C ILE A 436 -18.48 2.76 -11.17
N SER A 437 -18.87 3.74 -12.01
CA SER A 437 -17.97 4.28 -13.03
C SER A 437 -16.78 5.00 -12.36
N MET A 438 -15.66 5.13 -13.07
CA MET A 438 -14.51 5.89 -12.56
C MET A 438 -14.90 7.31 -12.13
N GLU A 439 -15.79 7.97 -12.88
CA GLU A 439 -16.32 9.31 -12.51
C GLU A 439 -17.20 9.23 -11.25
N GLY A 440 -17.99 8.17 -11.08
CA GLY A 440 -18.87 7.94 -9.93
C GLY A 440 -18.13 7.91 -8.61
N ILE A 441 -16.85 7.49 -8.59
CA ILE A 441 -16.00 7.49 -7.39
C ILE A 441 -15.95 8.88 -6.75
N PHE A 442 -15.82 9.91 -7.56
CA PHE A 442 -15.68 11.30 -7.10
C PHE A 442 -17.03 12.02 -6.89
N SER A 443 -18.13 11.33 -7.06
CA SER A 443 -19.49 11.83 -6.79
C SER A 443 -20.03 11.39 -5.42
N VAL A 444 -19.25 10.61 -4.68
CA VAL A 444 -19.62 10.09 -3.36
C VAL A 444 -19.44 11.15 -2.30
N ASN A 445 -20.35 11.23 -1.34
CA ASN A 445 -20.25 12.09 -0.15
C ASN A 445 -20.08 11.26 1.13
N CYS A 446 -19.79 11.93 2.25
CA CYS A 446 -19.52 11.29 3.53
C CYS A 446 -20.72 10.47 4.10
N ASP A 447 -21.95 10.79 3.69
CA ASP A 447 -23.18 10.14 4.19
C ASP A 447 -23.59 8.95 3.33
N THR A 448 -23.05 8.83 2.11
CA THR A 448 -23.47 7.84 1.10
C THR A 448 -22.28 7.06 0.54
N VAL A 449 -21.30 6.70 1.37
CA VAL A 449 -20.17 5.88 0.92
C VAL A 449 -20.68 4.49 0.53
N PRO A 450 -20.51 4.05 -0.72
CA PRO A 450 -21.04 2.77 -1.17
C PRO A 450 -20.23 1.61 -0.57
N ASN A 451 -20.95 0.56 -0.19
CA ASN A 451 -20.33 -0.71 0.22
C ASN A 451 -20.10 -1.62 -1.00
N GLU A 452 -19.55 -1.06 -2.06
CA GLU A 452 -19.22 -1.81 -3.28
C GLU A 452 -17.81 -2.37 -3.24
N LYS A 453 -17.63 -3.49 -3.94
CA LYS A 453 -16.36 -4.20 -4.09
C LYS A 453 -15.17 -3.29 -4.37
N THR A 454 -15.33 -2.29 -5.25
CA THR A 454 -14.23 -1.40 -5.63
C THR A 454 -13.83 -0.46 -4.50
N PHE A 455 -14.80 0.07 -3.75
CA PHE A 455 -14.56 0.86 -2.55
C PHE A 455 -13.96 0.04 -1.41
N LEU A 456 -14.48 -1.18 -1.19
CA LEU A 456 -13.89 -2.10 -0.21
C LEU A 456 -12.43 -2.42 -0.52
N LEU A 457 -12.10 -2.67 -1.78
CA LEU A 457 -10.70 -2.86 -2.20
C LEU A 457 -9.86 -1.60 -2.02
N GLY A 458 -10.42 -0.42 -2.31
CA GLY A 458 -9.75 0.86 -2.07
C GLY A 458 -9.43 1.07 -0.58
N ARG A 459 -10.41 0.81 0.31
CA ARG A 459 -10.22 0.86 1.78
C ARG A 459 -9.21 -0.20 2.25
N PHE A 460 -9.29 -1.41 1.70
CA PHE A 460 -8.37 -2.49 1.99
C PHE A 460 -6.92 -2.11 1.67
N VAL A 461 -6.67 -1.59 0.47
CA VAL A 461 -5.33 -1.12 0.06
C VAL A 461 -4.89 0.07 0.92
N LEU A 462 -5.79 0.99 1.24
CA LEU A 462 -5.48 2.11 2.13
C LEU A 462 -5.04 1.65 3.52
N LEU A 463 -5.71 0.65 4.10
CA LEU A 463 -5.28 0.09 5.40
C LEU A 463 -3.87 -0.52 5.29
N LEU A 464 -3.58 -1.23 4.22
CA LEU A 464 -2.24 -1.79 3.98
C LEU A 464 -1.17 -0.68 3.85
N ASP A 465 -1.50 0.40 3.14
CA ASP A 465 -0.59 1.55 3.00
C ASP A 465 -0.30 2.22 4.36
N ILE A 466 -1.32 2.38 5.21
CA ILE A 466 -1.15 2.93 6.56
C ILE A 466 -0.36 1.97 7.46
N LEU A 467 -0.60 0.67 7.37
CA LEU A 467 0.16 -0.35 8.11
C LEU A 467 1.65 -0.35 7.77
N LYS A 468 2.01 -0.06 6.53
CA LYS A 468 3.41 0.08 6.07
C LYS A 468 4.05 1.40 6.52
N CYS A 469 3.27 2.38 6.90
CA CYS A 469 3.77 3.71 7.18
C CYS A 469 4.56 3.75 8.50
N SER A 470 5.85 4.02 8.43
CA SER A 470 6.72 4.13 9.61
C SER A 470 6.47 5.40 10.44
N GLN A 471 5.82 6.39 9.85
CA GLN A 471 5.57 7.70 10.49
C GLN A 471 4.40 7.69 11.48
N VAL A 472 3.58 6.64 11.53
CA VAL A 472 2.45 6.55 12.45
C VAL A 472 2.95 6.37 13.88
N GLU A 473 2.53 7.24 14.80
CA GLU A 473 2.85 7.15 16.23
C GLU A 473 2.27 5.90 16.90
N GLU A 474 2.81 5.52 18.06
CA GLU A 474 2.46 4.30 18.81
C GLU A 474 0.95 4.17 19.10
N VAL A 475 0.30 5.26 19.45
CA VAL A 475 -1.15 5.30 19.70
C VAL A 475 -1.96 4.98 18.44
N GLY A 476 -1.55 5.53 17.30
CA GLY A 476 -2.16 5.23 16.00
C GLY A 476 -1.94 3.76 15.61
N ARG A 477 -0.76 3.20 15.86
CA ARG A 477 -0.44 1.78 15.59
C ARG A 477 -1.32 0.84 16.41
N LEU A 478 -1.56 1.14 17.68
CA LEU A 478 -2.44 0.37 18.52
C LEU A 478 -3.89 0.36 17.97
N GLY A 479 -4.37 1.51 17.50
CA GLY A 479 -5.66 1.61 16.81
C GLY A 479 -5.72 0.77 15.53
N LEU A 480 -4.64 0.76 14.73
CA LEU A 480 -4.52 -0.02 13.50
C LEU A 480 -4.51 -1.53 13.78
N THR A 481 -3.84 -1.97 14.86
CA THR A 481 -3.82 -3.39 15.24
C THR A 481 -5.24 -3.93 15.49
N ARG A 482 -6.12 -3.10 16.07
CA ARG A 482 -7.54 -3.45 16.27
C ARG A 482 -8.31 -3.59 14.96
N LYS A 483 -7.83 -3.01 13.84
CA LYS A 483 -8.45 -3.12 12.51
C LYS A 483 -7.98 -4.33 11.71
N LEU A 484 -7.07 -5.15 12.24
CA LEU A 484 -6.65 -6.39 11.60
C LEU A 484 -7.81 -7.39 11.44
N THR A 485 -8.76 -7.42 12.39
CA THR A 485 -9.96 -8.26 12.24
C THR A 485 -10.77 -7.84 11.01
N TRP A 486 -11.04 -6.55 10.85
CA TRP A 486 -11.71 -6.01 9.66
C TRP A 486 -10.93 -6.33 8.37
N LEU A 487 -9.60 -6.24 8.41
CA LEU A 487 -8.74 -6.62 7.27
C LEU A 487 -8.94 -8.09 6.89
N TRP A 488 -9.01 -8.99 7.91
CA TRP A 488 -9.21 -10.42 7.70
C TRP A 488 -10.60 -10.76 7.18
N ASP A 489 -11.64 -10.13 7.73
CA ASP A 489 -13.02 -10.31 7.29
C ASP A 489 -13.17 -9.86 5.81
N THR A 490 -12.55 -8.73 5.46
CA THR A 490 -12.51 -8.25 4.08
C THR A 490 -11.68 -9.18 3.16
N LEU A 491 -10.55 -9.71 3.64
CA LEU A 491 -9.69 -10.60 2.88
C LEU A 491 -10.41 -11.90 2.48
N VAL A 492 -11.28 -12.42 3.34
CA VAL A 492 -12.00 -13.69 3.11
C VAL A 492 -13.37 -13.51 2.46
N ASP A 493 -13.78 -12.27 2.21
CA ASP A 493 -15.02 -11.96 1.53
C ASP A 493 -15.05 -12.57 0.13
N GLU A 494 -16.17 -13.22 -0.23
CA GLU A 494 -16.32 -13.99 -1.47
C GLU A 494 -16.15 -13.17 -2.74
N GLU A 495 -16.49 -11.91 -2.68
CA GLU A 495 -16.35 -11.02 -3.82
C GLU A 495 -14.94 -10.38 -3.89
N ILE A 496 -14.24 -10.27 -2.75
CA ILE A 496 -12.96 -9.59 -2.62
C ILE A 496 -11.78 -10.52 -2.84
N TYR A 497 -11.74 -11.73 -2.21
CA TYR A 497 -10.58 -12.60 -2.26
C TYR A 497 -10.10 -12.96 -3.68
N PRO A 498 -10.97 -13.15 -4.70
CA PRO A 498 -10.47 -13.42 -6.05
C PRO A 498 -9.68 -12.24 -6.62
N SER A 499 -10.06 -11.00 -6.25
CA SER A 499 -9.33 -9.81 -6.66
C SER A 499 -7.96 -9.71 -5.98
N ILE A 500 -7.83 -10.17 -4.73
CA ILE A 500 -6.54 -10.20 -4.03
C ILE A 500 -5.55 -11.12 -4.74
N LEU A 501 -6.01 -12.24 -5.26
CA LEU A 501 -5.17 -13.18 -6.00
C LEU A 501 -4.79 -12.70 -7.40
N LEU A 502 -5.72 -12.05 -8.10
CA LEU A 502 -5.59 -11.72 -9.51
C LEU A 502 -5.08 -10.30 -9.78
N LEU A 503 -5.42 -9.35 -8.90
CA LEU A 503 -5.10 -7.95 -9.11
C LEU A 503 -3.61 -7.69 -8.88
N ARG A 504 -3.01 -6.95 -9.81
CA ARG A 504 -1.68 -6.37 -9.65
C ARG A 504 -1.80 -4.86 -9.50
N ILE A 505 -0.98 -4.30 -8.63
CA ILE A 505 -0.89 -2.86 -8.41
C ILE A 505 0.56 -2.41 -8.54
N PRO A 506 0.80 -1.22 -9.10
CA PRO A 506 2.14 -0.66 -9.14
C PRO A 506 2.54 -0.19 -7.72
N THR A 507 3.80 -0.41 -7.36
CA THR A 507 4.39 -0.02 -6.08
C THR A 507 5.76 0.60 -6.31
N VAL A 508 6.13 1.56 -5.50
CA VAL A 508 7.47 2.17 -5.54
C VAL A 508 8.41 1.34 -4.68
N CYS A 509 9.49 0.87 -5.28
CA CYS A 509 10.60 0.23 -4.57
C CYS A 509 11.77 1.21 -4.53
N HIS A 510 12.21 1.56 -3.33
CA HIS A 510 13.40 2.38 -3.10
C HIS A 510 14.63 1.46 -3.04
N LEU A 511 15.29 1.25 -4.17
CA LEU A 511 16.62 0.63 -4.24
C LEU A 511 17.66 1.74 -4.14
N GLU A 512 18.60 1.65 -3.25
CA GLU A 512 19.65 2.58 -2.77
C GLU A 512 19.90 3.91 -3.53
N LYS A 513 19.65 4.01 -4.84
CA LYS A 513 19.81 5.24 -5.66
C LYS A 513 18.77 5.41 -6.76
N THR A 514 17.91 4.42 -6.99
CA THR A 514 16.89 4.45 -8.05
C THR A 514 15.52 4.17 -7.47
N ILE A 515 14.55 4.95 -7.91
CA ILE A 515 13.14 4.70 -7.64
C ILE A 515 12.68 3.80 -8.79
N GLU A 516 12.40 2.55 -8.50
CA GLU A 516 11.86 1.61 -9.48
C GLU A 516 10.39 1.33 -9.18
N LEU A 517 9.60 1.31 -10.23
CA LEU A 517 8.18 1.03 -10.16
C LEU A 517 7.97 -0.44 -10.53
N VAL A 518 7.45 -1.22 -9.60
CA VAL A 518 7.26 -2.67 -9.77
C VAL A 518 5.79 -3.02 -9.62
N TRP A 519 5.27 -3.84 -10.54
CA TRP A 519 3.92 -4.40 -10.47
C TRP A 519 3.90 -5.64 -9.58
N LYS A 520 3.33 -5.51 -8.38
CA LYS A 520 3.15 -6.62 -7.43
C LYS A 520 1.72 -7.13 -7.43
N SER A 521 1.51 -8.45 -7.25
CA SER A 521 0.16 -8.94 -6.96
C SER A 521 -0.31 -8.39 -5.61
N LEU A 522 -1.61 -8.17 -5.47
CA LEU A 522 -2.17 -7.66 -4.22
C LEU A 522 -1.92 -8.62 -3.05
N TYR A 523 -1.84 -9.93 -3.32
CA TYR A 523 -1.43 -10.94 -2.33
C TYR A 523 -0.05 -10.64 -1.71
N PHE A 524 0.97 -10.41 -2.54
CA PHE A 524 2.31 -10.05 -2.04
C PHE A 524 2.32 -8.68 -1.37
N TYR A 525 1.46 -7.78 -1.81
CA TYR A 525 1.31 -6.47 -1.18
C TYR A 525 0.76 -6.57 0.25
N VAL A 526 -0.21 -7.48 0.48
CA VAL A 526 -0.74 -7.82 1.81
C VAL A 526 0.37 -8.37 2.70
N LEU A 527 1.12 -9.35 2.20
CA LEU A 527 2.22 -9.97 2.95
C LEU A 527 3.29 -8.94 3.34
N ASP A 528 3.73 -8.10 2.40
CA ASP A 528 4.71 -7.04 2.66
C ASP A 528 4.20 -6.06 3.72
N ALA A 529 2.95 -5.63 3.60
CA ALA A 529 2.36 -4.69 4.55
C ALA A 529 2.31 -5.26 5.98
N LEU A 530 1.89 -6.52 6.11
CA LEU A 530 1.81 -7.17 7.41
C LEU A 530 3.20 -7.47 8.01
N LYS A 531 4.17 -7.91 7.20
CA LYS A 531 5.57 -8.11 7.63
C LYS A 531 6.21 -6.79 8.10
N ILE A 532 6.02 -5.70 7.35
CA ILE A 532 6.49 -4.38 7.76
C ILE A 532 5.80 -3.93 9.05
N SER A 533 4.48 -4.13 9.17
CA SER A 533 3.74 -3.81 10.38
C SER A 533 4.26 -4.58 11.60
N MET A 534 4.59 -5.87 11.44
CA MET A 534 5.23 -6.68 12.50
C MET A 534 6.53 -6.03 12.99
N LEU A 535 7.40 -5.65 12.06
CA LEU A 535 8.70 -5.01 12.40
C LEU A 535 8.51 -3.67 13.09
N LEU A 536 7.51 -2.89 12.66
CA LEU A 536 7.20 -1.58 13.24
C LEU A 536 6.52 -1.67 14.61
N LEU A 537 5.82 -2.76 14.90
CA LEU A 537 5.17 -2.99 16.19
C LEU A 537 6.13 -3.53 17.25
N TYR A 538 7.19 -4.23 16.85
CA TYR A 538 8.17 -4.77 17.78
C TYR A 538 9.15 -3.69 18.28
N PRO A 539 9.46 -3.56 19.59
CA PRO A 539 8.91 -4.25 20.76
C PRO A 539 7.78 -3.50 21.49
N ASN A 540 6.96 -2.72 20.79
CA ASN A 540 5.98 -1.79 21.35
C ASN A 540 4.71 -2.50 21.86
N MET A 541 3.85 -1.75 22.57
CA MET A 541 2.59 -2.24 23.16
C MET A 541 1.64 -2.95 22.18
N GLY A 542 1.69 -2.62 20.87
CA GLY A 542 0.88 -3.26 19.83
C GLY A 542 1.33 -4.68 19.48
N TRP A 543 2.56 -5.07 19.86
CA TRP A 543 3.14 -6.37 19.50
C TRP A 543 2.36 -7.54 20.11
N GLU A 544 2.02 -7.48 21.38
CA GLU A 544 1.26 -8.54 22.04
C GLU A 544 -0.12 -8.72 21.43
N GLN A 545 -0.78 -7.63 21.04
CA GLN A 545 -2.08 -7.70 20.37
C GLN A 545 -1.97 -8.30 18.98
N PHE A 546 -0.91 -7.95 18.24
CA PHE A 546 -0.65 -8.52 16.92
C PHE A 546 -0.36 -10.03 17.01
N LEU A 547 0.46 -10.43 17.97
CA LEU A 547 0.77 -11.84 18.21
C LEU A 547 -0.48 -12.63 18.63
N SER A 548 -1.31 -12.08 19.51
CA SER A 548 -2.61 -12.66 19.88
C SER A 548 -3.51 -12.84 18.66
N PHE A 549 -3.56 -11.84 17.80
CA PHE A 549 -4.32 -11.91 16.55
C PHE A 549 -3.82 -13.05 15.63
N LEU A 550 -2.51 -13.24 15.47
CA LEU A 550 -1.96 -14.34 14.68
C LEU A 550 -2.32 -15.70 15.27
N LEU A 551 -2.27 -15.83 16.61
CA LEU A 551 -2.63 -17.07 17.30
C LEU A 551 -4.12 -17.40 17.18
N GLU A 552 -5.00 -16.39 17.30
CA GLU A 552 -6.44 -16.57 17.12
C GLU A 552 -6.80 -17.09 15.72
N ASN A 553 -5.98 -16.73 14.71
CA ASN A 553 -6.20 -17.08 13.32
C ASN A 553 -5.40 -18.31 12.83
N ILE A 554 -4.71 -19.04 13.73
CA ILE A 554 -3.87 -20.20 13.35
C ILE A 554 -4.69 -21.34 12.72
N PHE A 555 -5.97 -21.44 13.03
CA PHE A 555 -6.91 -22.41 12.46
C PHE A 555 -7.98 -21.75 11.58
N HIS A 556 -7.69 -20.59 11.03
CA HIS A 556 -8.66 -19.90 10.19
C HIS A 556 -9.21 -20.82 9.09
N PRO A 557 -10.54 -20.91 8.89
CA PRO A 557 -11.14 -21.87 7.96
C PRO A 557 -10.87 -21.53 6.49
N HIS A 558 -10.65 -20.27 6.16
CA HIS A 558 -10.36 -19.82 4.80
C HIS A 558 -8.87 -20.01 4.49
N PHE A 559 -8.58 -20.70 3.37
CA PHE A 559 -7.22 -21.09 3.02
C PHE A 559 -6.27 -19.89 2.87
N LEU A 560 -6.72 -18.79 2.26
CA LEU A 560 -5.90 -17.61 2.03
C LEU A 560 -5.50 -16.92 3.33
N ALA A 561 -6.44 -16.77 4.28
CA ALA A 561 -6.17 -16.20 5.58
C ALA A 561 -5.21 -17.09 6.39
N TRP A 562 -5.41 -18.41 6.35
CA TRP A 562 -4.51 -19.37 6.95
C TRP A 562 -3.10 -19.29 6.33
N GLU A 563 -2.99 -19.28 5.01
CA GLU A 563 -1.71 -19.20 4.29
C GLU A 563 -0.94 -17.92 4.64
N ILE A 564 -1.60 -16.76 4.61
CA ILE A 564 -0.99 -15.49 5.01
C ILE A 564 -0.53 -15.54 6.46
N ASN A 565 -1.36 -16.07 7.36
CA ASN A 565 -1.00 -16.24 8.77
C ASN A 565 0.23 -17.10 8.94
N MET A 566 0.30 -18.24 8.23
CA MET A 566 1.46 -19.13 8.30
C MET A 566 2.73 -18.50 7.71
N GLU A 567 2.61 -17.73 6.63
CA GLU A 567 3.74 -16.95 6.08
C GLU A 567 4.30 -15.92 7.08
N LEU A 568 3.41 -15.27 7.85
CA LEU A 568 3.84 -14.35 8.91
C LEU A 568 4.56 -15.09 10.05
N TRP A 569 4.06 -16.26 10.45
CA TRP A 569 4.74 -17.12 11.42
C TRP A 569 6.10 -17.59 10.89
N CYS A 570 6.19 -18.04 9.64
CA CYS A 570 7.45 -18.44 9.02
C CYS A 570 8.44 -17.26 8.93
N PHE A 571 7.94 -16.07 8.63
CA PHE A 571 8.76 -14.85 8.66
C PHE A 571 9.33 -14.59 10.06
N LEU A 572 8.48 -14.70 11.09
CA LEU A 572 8.90 -14.54 12.47
C LEU A 572 9.98 -15.54 12.86
N VAL A 573 9.78 -16.82 12.54
CA VAL A 573 10.75 -17.90 12.86
C VAL A 573 12.11 -17.68 12.16
N ARG A 574 12.10 -17.14 10.95
CA ARG A 574 13.35 -16.86 10.21
C ARG A 574 14.16 -15.70 10.77
N HIS A 575 13.50 -14.71 11.39
CA HIS A 575 14.13 -13.45 11.77
C HIS A 575 14.20 -13.21 13.29
N ALA A 576 13.48 -14.00 14.10
CA ALA A 576 13.50 -13.88 15.55
C ALA A 576 14.73 -14.59 16.17
N GLU A 577 15.07 -14.23 17.39
CA GLU A 577 16.10 -14.90 18.17
C GLU A 577 15.73 -16.36 18.45
N ILE A 578 16.74 -17.24 18.44
CA ILE A 578 16.56 -18.70 18.59
C ILE A 578 15.82 -19.03 19.89
N GLU A 579 16.08 -18.30 20.97
CA GLU A 579 15.42 -18.50 22.27
C GLU A 579 13.91 -18.24 22.18
N PHE A 580 13.52 -17.17 21.53
CA PHE A 580 12.11 -16.83 21.29
C PHE A 580 11.43 -17.87 20.38
N VAL A 581 12.10 -18.31 19.32
CA VAL A 581 11.59 -19.37 18.43
C VAL A 581 11.37 -20.67 19.19
N ASN A 582 12.31 -21.07 20.05
CA ASN A 582 12.19 -22.25 20.88
C ASN A 582 11.01 -22.15 21.85
N ASP A 583 10.81 -21.00 22.48
CA ASP A 583 9.67 -20.77 23.38
C ASP A 583 8.32 -20.89 22.65
N ILE A 584 8.20 -20.33 21.45
CA ILE A 584 7.00 -20.50 20.61
C ILE A 584 6.78 -21.97 20.28
N ILE A 585 7.82 -22.68 19.84
CA ILE A 585 7.72 -24.10 19.46
C ILE A 585 7.30 -24.94 20.66
N ASP A 586 7.85 -24.69 21.85
CA ASP A 586 7.47 -25.43 23.07
C ASP A 586 5.98 -25.21 23.41
N LYS A 587 5.51 -23.96 23.32
CA LYS A 587 4.09 -23.62 23.53
C LYS A 587 3.19 -24.32 22.51
N LEU A 588 3.59 -24.31 21.21
CA LEU A 588 2.87 -25.05 20.17
C LEU A 588 2.88 -26.57 20.41
N CYS A 589 3.97 -27.14 20.89
CA CYS A 589 4.05 -28.56 21.26
C CYS A 589 3.10 -28.92 22.41
N ILE A 590 2.96 -28.05 23.42
CA ILE A 590 2.02 -28.25 24.51
C ILE A 590 0.58 -28.24 23.98
N LEU A 591 0.24 -27.28 23.13
CA LEU A 591 -1.08 -27.21 22.47
C LEU A 591 -1.31 -28.43 21.58
N TYR A 592 -0.31 -28.86 20.85
CA TYR A 592 -0.35 -30.06 19.99
C TYR A 592 -0.67 -31.32 20.80
N LYS A 593 -0.01 -31.48 21.94
CA LYS A 593 -0.29 -32.59 22.89
C LYS A 593 -1.73 -32.51 23.41
N SER A 594 -2.21 -31.34 23.78
CA SER A 594 -3.58 -31.13 24.24
C SER A 594 -4.61 -31.54 23.18
N LEU A 595 -4.38 -31.16 21.92
CA LEU A 595 -5.25 -31.57 20.80
C LEU A 595 -5.20 -33.09 20.53
N ALA A 596 -4.06 -33.71 20.69
CA ALA A 596 -3.92 -35.17 20.56
C ALA A 596 -4.69 -35.96 21.63
N CYS A 597 -4.90 -35.37 22.81
CA CYS A 597 -5.67 -35.98 23.88
C CYS A 597 -7.19 -35.85 23.66
N SER A 598 -7.67 -34.87 22.89
CA SER A 598 -9.07 -34.49 22.86
C SER A 598 -9.93 -35.25 21.85
N ASP A 599 -9.35 -35.76 20.76
CA ASP A 599 -10.14 -36.52 19.77
C ASP A 599 -9.28 -37.34 18.78
N ALA A 600 -9.65 -38.57 18.56
CA ALA A 600 -8.89 -39.56 17.78
C ALA A 600 -9.25 -39.53 16.27
N SER A 601 -9.92 -38.53 15.75
CA SER A 601 -10.22 -38.50 14.32
C SER A 601 -9.07 -37.88 13.51
N PHE A 602 -8.39 -38.72 12.71
CA PHE A 602 -7.36 -38.30 11.76
C PHE A 602 -7.89 -37.70 10.45
N SER A 603 -9.04 -36.99 10.52
CA SER A 603 -9.54 -36.24 9.36
C SER A 603 -8.53 -35.16 8.96
N PRO A 604 -8.33 -34.88 7.66
CA PRO A 604 -7.49 -33.78 7.21
C PRO A 604 -7.88 -32.41 7.78
N SER A 605 -9.12 -32.26 8.21
CA SER A 605 -9.69 -31.05 8.80
C SER A 605 -9.61 -31.01 10.33
N CYS A 606 -9.14 -32.06 11.01
CA CYS A 606 -9.05 -32.06 12.48
C CYS A 606 -7.96 -31.09 12.98
N GLY A 607 -8.16 -30.54 14.19
CA GLY A 607 -7.23 -29.59 14.82
C GLY A 607 -5.82 -30.16 14.97
N LEU A 608 -5.68 -31.46 15.31
CA LEU A 608 -4.39 -32.13 15.42
C LEU A 608 -3.56 -32.07 14.13
N ARG A 609 -4.16 -32.42 12.97
CA ARG A 609 -3.46 -32.40 11.68
C ARG A 609 -3.17 -30.96 11.21
N LYS A 610 -4.06 -30.03 11.48
CA LYS A 610 -3.80 -28.61 11.17
C LYS A 610 -2.62 -28.06 11.97
N MET A 611 -2.57 -28.38 13.28
CA MET A 611 -1.43 -28.00 14.11
C MET A 611 -0.15 -28.68 13.66
N ALA A 612 -0.20 -29.97 13.32
CA ALA A 612 0.94 -30.71 12.78
C ALA A 612 1.47 -30.03 11.50
N ARG A 613 0.58 -29.65 10.59
CA ARG A 613 0.94 -28.93 9.36
C ARG A 613 1.59 -27.57 9.67
N SER A 614 1.03 -26.81 10.61
CA SER A 614 1.60 -25.54 11.04
C SER A 614 2.99 -25.73 11.63
N ILE A 615 3.18 -26.71 12.51
CA ILE A 615 4.51 -27.03 13.08
C ILE A 615 5.49 -27.43 11.97
N CYS A 616 5.11 -28.30 11.04
CA CYS A 616 5.98 -28.72 9.92
C CYS A 616 6.40 -27.53 9.04
N MET A 617 5.48 -26.61 8.75
CA MET A 617 5.80 -25.39 8.00
C MET A 617 6.78 -24.47 8.76
N LEU A 618 6.62 -24.34 10.06
CA LEU A 618 7.55 -23.55 10.89
C LEU A 618 8.93 -24.22 10.94
N LEU A 619 8.99 -25.53 11.10
CA LEU A 619 10.24 -26.28 11.14
C LEU A 619 11.00 -26.20 9.82
N SER A 620 10.29 -26.24 8.67
CA SER A 620 10.94 -26.10 7.36
C SER A 620 11.59 -24.73 7.13
N ASN A 621 11.21 -23.71 7.92
CA ASN A 621 11.80 -22.37 7.91
C ASN A 621 12.71 -22.09 9.11
N GLY A 622 12.80 -23.03 10.06
CA GLY A 622 13.55 -22.91 11.30
C GLY A 622 14.93 -23.58 11.26
N CYS A 623 15.58 -23.61 12.40
CA CYS A 623 16.85 -24.31 12.56
C CYS A 623 16.66 -25.81 12.92
N GLN A 624 17.66 -26.62 12.60
CA GLN A 624 17.68 -28.06 12.90
C GLN A 624 17.41 -28.37 14.39
N SER A 625 17.92 -27.53 15.30
CA SER A 625 17.70 -27.73 16.75
C SER A 625 16.21 -27.64 17.15
N ALA A 626 15.40 -26.89 16.42
CA ALA A 626 13.96 -26.80 16.63
C ALA A 626 13.25 -28.10 16.25
N ALA A 627 13.63 -28.71 15.12
CA ALA A 627 13.10 -30.00 14.69
C ALA A 627 13.46 -31.12 15.69
N ASP A 628 14.71 -31.14 16.16
CA ASP A 628 15.16 -32.10 17.19
C ASP A 628 14.38 -31.94 18.51
N ARG A 629 14.06 -30.69 18.88
CA ARG A 629 13.31 -30.36 20.08
C ARG A 629 11.88 -30.87 20.00
N VAL A 630 11.19 -30.62 18.87
CA VAL A 630 9.84 -31.17 18.62
C VAL A 630 9.85 -32.70 18.69
N TYR A 631 10.80 -33.34 18.02
CA TYR A 631 10.91 -34.80 18.06
C TYR A 631 11.13 -35.30 19.48
N LYS A 632 12.05 -34.74 20.26
CA LYS A 632 12.30 -35.11 21.66
C LYS A 632 11.06 -34.94 22.53
N PHE A 633 10.35 -33.81 22.39
CA PHE A 633 9.11 -33.55 23.14
C PHE A 633 8.06 -34.63 22.90
N ILE A 634 7.94 -35.12 21.65
CA ILE A 634 7.00 -36.18 21.30
C ILE A 634 7.44 -37.55 21.87
N VAL A 635 8.72 -37.86 21.82
CA VAL A 635 9.24 -39.17 22.23
C VAL A 635 9.37 -39.31 23.73
N GLU A 636 9.59 -38.24 24.48
CA GLU A 636 9.70 -38.21 25.94
C GLU A 636 8.35 -38.36 26.66
N ASP A 637 7.23 -38.45 25.92
CA ASP A 637 5.93 -38.65 26.51
C ASP A 637 5.77 -40.12 27.01
N ASP A 638 5.44 -40.27 28.27
CA ASP A 638 5.24 -41.60 28.92
C ASP A 638 4.07 -42.42 28.34
N LYS A 639 3.20 -41.80 27.54
CA LYS A 639 2.07 -42.46 26.87
C LYS A 639 2.44 -42.83 25.44
N LEU A 640 2.86 -44.08 25.24
CA LEU A 640 3.33 -44.60 23.94
C LEU A 640 2.32 -44.37 22.78
N GLU A 641 1.02 -44.56 23.05
CA GLU A 641 -0.03 -44.37 22.05
C GLU A 641 -0.14 -42.88 21.61
N LEU A 642 -0.12 -41.96 22.53
CA LEU A 642 -0.22 -40.53 22.25
C LEU A 642 1.00 -40.06 21.47
N SER A 643 2.19 -40.47 21.87
CA SER A 643 3.44 -40.19 21.19
C SER A 643 3.42 -40.67 19.73
N SER A 644 2.90 -41.91 19.49
CA SER A 644 2.77 -42.45 18.14
C SER A 644 1.77 -41.67 17.28
N VAL A 645 0.61 -41.27 17.83
CA VAL A 645 -0.41 -40.49 17.16
C VAL A 645 0.13 -39.12 16.75
N MET A 646 0.83 -38.43 17.65
CA MET A 646 1.44 -37.10 17.37
C MET A 646 2.52 -37.23 16.29
N PHE A 647 3.41 -38.19 16.41
CA PHE A 647 4.49 -38.38 15.44
C PHE A 647 3.93 -38.74 14.05
N MET A 648 2.94 -39.64 13.98
CA MET A 648 2.27 -39.99 12.72
C MET A 648 1.60 -38.78 12.07
N ALA A 649 0.93 -37.91 12.85
CA ALA A 649 0.31 -36.74 12.32
C ALA A 649 1.33 -35.76 11.72
N LEU A 650 2.50 -35.57 12.35
CA LEU A 650 3.58 -34.74 11.78
C LEU A 650 4.11 -35.32 10.47
N LEU A 651 4.37 -36.63 10.42
CA LEU A 651 4.83 -37.26 9.20
C LEU A 651 3.82 -37.12 8.06
N MET A 652 2.53 -37.31 8.35
CA MET A 652 1.46 -37.15 7.35
C MET A 652 1.31 -35.69 6.84
N GLU A 653 1.73 -34.70 7.64
CA GLU A 653 1.68 -33.29 7.27
C GLU A 653 3.03 -32.74 6.76
N GLY A 654 4.00 -33.61 6.51
CA GLY A 654 5.21 -33.29 5.78
C GLY A 654 6.43 -32.96 6.64
N LEU A 655 6.54 -33.55 7.83
CA LEU A 655 7.79 -33.50 8.60
C LEU A 655 8.93 -34.11 7.79
N ASP A 656 9.88 -33.27 7.39
CA ASP A 656 11.06 -33.72 6.66
C ASP A 656 12.10 -34.28 7.64
N LEU A 657 12.36 -35.60 7.57
CA LEU A 657 13.32 -36.25 8.43
C LEU A 657 14.77 -35.74 8.22
N ASN A 658 15.08 -35.17 7.05
CA ASN A 658 16.40 -34.58 6.78
C ASN A 658 16.68 -33.33 7.65
N MET A 659 15.66 -32.75 8.27
CA MET A 659 15.81 -31.66 9.19
C MET A 659 16.24 -32.05 10.60
N LEU A 660 16.19 -33.34 10.91
CA LEU A 660 16.66 -33.90 12.19
C LEU A 660 18.18 -34.08 12.19
N SER A 661 18.78 -34.00 13.37
CA SER A 661 20.18 -34.41 13.50
C SER A 661 20.36 -35.89 13.20
N ASP A 662 21.52 -36.29 12.67
CA ASP A 662 21.79 -37.64 12.18
C ASP A 662 21.39 -38.74 13.18
N ASP A 663 21.69 -38.57 14.46
CA ASP A 663 21.36 -39.57 15.52
C ASP A 663 19.84 -39.66 15.74
N ILE A 664 19.13 -38.57 15.61
CA ILE A 664 17.67 -38.53 15.79
C ILE A 664 16.97 -39.01 14.52
N GLU A 665 17.47 -38.67 13.34
CA GLU A 665 16.99 -39.20 12.07
C GLU A 665 17.01 -40.73 12.04
N ILE A 666 18.13 -41.33 12.41
CA ILE A 666 18.27 -42.77 12.46
C ILE A 666 17.24 -43.39 13.41
N LYS A 667 17.05 -42.83 14.60
CA LYS A 667 16.05 -43.31 15.57
C LYS A 667 14.62 -43.15 15.04
N ALA A 668 14.29 -42.02 14.46
CA ALA A 668 12.98 -41.74 13.87
C ALA A 668 12.66 -42.75 12.75
N ARG A 669 13.61 -43.00 11.87
CA ARG A 669 13.49 -43.94 10.76
C ARG A 669 13.29 -45.37 11.25
N HIS A 670 14.09 -45.84 12.21
CA HIS A 670 13.93 -47.18 12.81
C HIS A 670 12.55 -47.32 13.47
N ARG A 671 12.05 -46.31 14.14
CA ARG A 671 10.72 -46.33 14.72
C ARG A 671 9.63 -46.46 13.67
N ILE A 672 9.67 -45.63 12.60
CA ILE A 672 8.69 -45.70 11.50
C ILE A 672 8.68 -47.12 10.89
N LEU A 673 9.85 -47.68 10.62
CA LEU A 673 9.97 -49.02 10.05
C LEU A 673 9.46 -50.12 11.01
N ALA A 674 9.79 -50.01 12.29
CA ALA A 674 9.33 -50.97 13.32
C ALA A 674 7.80 -50.95 13.46
N ASP A 675 7.20 -49.75 13.55
CA ASP A 675 5.75 -49.56 13.63
C ASP A 675 5.04 -50.08 12.36
N TYR A 676 5.63 -49.86 11.18
CA TYR A 676 5.14 -50.39 9.91
C TYR A 676 5.18 -51.91 9.87
N ILE A 677 6.32 -52.51 10.22
CA ILE A 677 6.48 -54.00 10.22
C ILE A 677 5.52 -54.63 11.21
N ALA A 678 5.44 -54.11 12.42
CA ALA A 678 4.50 -54.59 13.42
C ALA A 678 3.04 -54.53 12.93
N TYR A 679 2.67 -53.47 12.24
CA TYR A 679 1.33 -53.31 11.69
C TYR A 679 1.02 -54.33 10.60
N ILE A 680 1.92 -54.54 9.61
CA ILE A 680 1.68 -55.50 8.51
C ILE A 680 1.68 -56.93 8.98
N GLU A 681 2.43 -57.28 10.05
CA GLU A 681 2.44 -58.61 10.65
C GLU A 681 1.16 -58.90 11.45
N CYS A 682 0.56 -57.93 12.06
CA CYS A 682 -0.68 -58.04 12.83
C CYS A 682 -1.96 -57.86 11.97
N PHE A 683 -1.81 -57.53 10.68
CA PHE A 683 -2.95 -57.29 9.79
C PHE A 683 -3.66 -58.60 9.43
N ASP A 684 -4.91 -58.77 9.89
CA ASP A 684 -5.73 -59.95 9.63
C ASP A 684 -6.92 -59.56 8.73
N ASP A 685 -7.09 -60.31 7.62
CA ASP A 685 -8.17 -60.12 6.63
C ASP A 685 -9.58 -60.31 7.23
N THR A 686 -9.67 -60.97 8.40
CA THR A 686 -10.93 -61.43 8.99
C THR A 686 -11.38 -60.69 10.24
N ALA A 687 -10.55 -59.82 10.81
CA ALA A 687 -10.82 -59.19 12.10
C ALA A 687 -11.68 -57.91 11.93
N SER A 688 -12.99 -58.02 12.00
CA SER A 688 -13.94 -56.92 11.86
C SER A 688 -14.15 -56.06 13.12
N THR A 689 -13.52 -56.41 14.26
CA THR A 689 -13.84 -55.83 15.56
C THR A 689 -12.86 -54.77 16.10
N SER A 690 -11.61 -54.70 15.60
CA SER A 690 -10.60 -53.70 16.05
C SER A 690 -10.54 -52.42 15.17
N VAL A 691 -11.29 -52.37 14.11
CA VAL A 691 -11.19 -51.34 13.05
C VAL A 691 -11.84 -50.00 13.43
N LEU A 692 -12.54 -49.93 14.55
CA LEU A 692 -13.26 -48.73 15.01
C LEU A 692 -12.33 -47.68 15.68
N SER A 693 -11.07 -48.02 15.96
CA SER A 693 -10.10 -47.02 16.41
C SER A 693 -9.61 -46.23 15.20
N GLY A 694 -9.65 -44.91 15.25
CA GLY A 694 -9.17 -44.01 14.19
C GLY A 694 -7.69 -44.13 13.82
N LEU A 695 -7.01 -45.15 14.37
CA LEU A 695 -5.59 -45.49 14.22
C LEU A 695 -5.32 -46.50 13.11
N HIS A 696 -6.37 -47.02 12.44
CA HIS A 696 -6.21 -48.04 11.42
C HIS A 696 -5.43 -47.50 10.21
N GLY A 697 -4.29 -48.17 9.92
CA GLY A 697 -3.45 -47.86 8.76
C GLY A 697 -2.46 -46.70 8.94
N LEU A 698 -2.43 -46.05 10.12
CA LEU A 698 -1.51 -44.92 10.35
C LEU A 698 -0.03 -45.24 10.11
N PRO A 699 0.53 -46.40 10.49
CA PRO A 699 1.92 -46.73 10.20
C PRO A 699 2.24 -46.80 8.71
N VAL A 700 1.27 -47.27 7.89
CA VAL A 700 1.40 -47.28 6.42
C VAL A 700 1.41 -45.87 5.86
N LEU A 701 0.49 -45.03 6.34
CA LEU A 701 0.40 -43.59 5.96
C LEU A 701 1.67 -42.85 6.34
N ALA A 702 2.22 -43.07 7.52
CA ALA A 702 3.45 -42.45 7.99
C ALA A 702 4.68 -42.84 7.16
N LEU A 703 4.83 -44.14 6.86
CA LEU A 703 5.92 -44.61 5.99
C LEU A 703 5.78 -44.01 4.58
N SER A 704 4.58 -44.04 4.01
CA SER A 704 4.32 -43.47 2.68
C SER A 704 4.65 -41.99 2.63
N ALA A 705 4.25 -41.23 3.65
CA ALA A 705 4.56 -39.80 3.77
C ALA A 705 6.08 -39.56 3.89
N SER A 706 6.76 -40.34 4.72
CA SER A 706 8.22 -40.23 4.90
C SER A 706 8.99 -40.49 3.60
N LEU A 707 8.52 -41.41 2.76
CA LEU A 707 9.13 -41.74 1.46
C LEU A 707 8.93 -40.63 0.39
N GLN A 708 8.18 -39.58 0.67
CA GLN A 708 8.08 -38.43 -0.23
C GLN A 708 9.30 -37.51 -0.14
N SER A 709 9.84 -37.34 1.08
CA SER A 709 10.98 -36.47 1.37
C SER A 709 12.30 -37.24 1.55
N PHE A 710 12.23 -38.54 1.71
CA PHE A 710 13.38 -39.39 2.06
C PHE A 710 13.66 -40.47 1.02
N PRO A 711 14.94 -40.74 0.65
CA PRO A 711 15.28 -41.76 -0.30
C PRO A 711 14.89 -43.19 0.17
N ALA A 712 14.23 -43.96 -0.70
CA ALA A 712 13.69 -45.26 -0.41
C ALA A 712 14.76 -46.30 0.01
N ASN A 713 16.00 -46.17 -0.49
CA ASN A 713 17.12 -47.06 -0.17
C ASN A 713 17.59 -46.97 1.29
N LYS A 714 17.12 -45.96 2.05
CA LYS A 714 17.41 -45.86 3.49
C LYS A 714 16.44 -46.68 4.37
N PHE A 715 15.36 -47.24 3.79
CA PHE A 715 14.42 -48.10 4.49
C PHE A 715 14.58 -49.57 4.02
N ASP A 716 14.72 -50.49 4.97
CA ASP A 716 14.81 -51.93 4.67
C ASP A 716 13.41 -52.55 4.65
N ILE A 717 12.73 -52.41 3.51
CA ILE A 717 11.38 -52.91 3.28
C ILE A 717 11.49 -54.21 2.48
N ASP A 718 10.87 -55.29 2.96
CA ASP A 718 10.97 -56.60 2.37
C ASP A 718 9.69 -57.02 1.61
N SER A 719 9.73 -58.25 1.05
CA SER A 719 8.63 -58.83 0.29
C SER A 719 7.35 -59.08 1.10
N ARG A 720 7.37 -58.96 2.43
CA ARG A 720 6.16 -58.99 3.28
C ARG A 720 5.19 -57.93 2.89
N THR A 721 5.68 -56.74 2.42
CA THR A 721 4.87 -55.65 1.88
C THR A 721 3.99 -56.08 0.71
N LEU A 722 4.50 -56.99 -0.17
CA LEU A 722 3.70 -57.46 -1.32
C LEU A 722 2.59 -58.41 -0.83
N LYS A 723 2.84 -59.26 0.16
CA LYS A 723 1.81 -60.10 0.77
C LYS A 723 0.75 -59.23 1.45
N PHE A 724 1.18 -58.23 2.19
CA PHE A 724 0.28 -57.25 2.79
C PHE A 724 -0.58 -56.57 1.75
N LEU A 725 -0.02 -56.13 0.61
CA LEU A 725 -0.77 -55.52 -0.48
C LEU A 725 -1.88 -56.44 -1.02
N VAL A 726 -1.59 -57.74 -1.19
CA VAL A 726 -2.58 -58.76 -1.57
C VAL A 726 -3.70 -58.84 -0.52
N SER A 727 -3.35 -58.87 0.77
CA SER A 727 -4.34 -58.87 1.86
C SER A 727 -5.21 -57.63 1.86
N VAL A 728 -4.64 -56.42 1.65
CA VAL A 728 -5.39 -55.17 1.53
C VAL A 728 -6.36 -55.17 0.33
N ILE A 729 -5.92 -55.76 -0.84
CA ILE A 729 -6.79 -55.87 -2.01
C ILE A 729 -7.98 -56.79 -1.69
N ARG A 730 -7.76 -57.93 -1.05
CA ARG A 730 -8.81 -58.83 -0.65
C ARG A 730 -9.75 -58.21 0.37
N TYR A 731 -9.22 -57.54 1.37
CA TYR A 731 -10.00 -56.83 2.37
C TYR A 731 -10.91 -55.76 1.73
N TYR A 732 -10.37 -54.98 0.80
CA TYR A 732 -11.15 -53.99 0.05
C TYR A 732 -12.33 -54.63 -0.72
N ARG A 733 -12.09 -55.79 -1.34
CA ARG A 733 -13.13 -56.51 -2.09
C ARG A 733 -14.21 -57.10 -1.21
N SER A 734 -13.87 -57.56 0.00
CA SER A 734 -14.81 -58.16 0.96
C SER A 734 -15.61 -57.15 1.78
N THR A 735 -15.15 -55.87 1.82
CA THR A 735 -15.77 -54.81 2.64
C THR A 735 -16.97 -54.17 1.94
N GLU A 736 -18.14 -54.21 2.57
CA GLU A 736 -19.38 -53.59 2.08
C GLU A 736 -19.68 -52.27 2.77
N ASP A 737 -19.22 -52.08 4.02
CA ASP A 737 -19.42 -50.81 4.75
C ASP A 737 -18.66 -49.68 4.08
N ARG A 738 -19.36 -48.59 3.83
CA ARG A 738 -18.84 -47.40 3.09
C ARG A 738 -17.65 -46.75 3.81
N LYS A 739 -17.67 -46.64 5.12
CA LYS A 739 -16.58 -46.04 5.90
C LYS A 739 -15.34 -46.87 5.91
N LEU A 740 -15.51 -48.17 6.16
CA LEU A 740 -14.43 -49.16 6.13
C LEU A 740 -13.85 -49.28 4.72
N LYS A 741 -14.68 -49.17 3.69
CA LYS A 741 -14.26 -49.20 2.30
C LYS A 741 -13.41 -47.98 1.93
N ASP A 742 -13.72 -46.79 2.46
CA ASP A 742 -12.88 -45.63 2.25
C ASP A 742 -11.54 -45.73 2.97
N LEU A 743 -11.52 -46.31 4.19
CA LEU A 743 -10.28 -46.56 4.92
C LEU A 743 -9.40 -47.57 4.19
N SER A 744 -9.99 -48.72 3.75
CA SER A 744 -9.26 -49.73 2.98
C SER A 744 -8.77 -49.20 1.64
N ARG A 745 -9.53 -48.29 0.99
CA ARG A 745 -9.08 -47.60 -0.20
C ARG A 745 -7.83 -46.75 0.05
N LYS A 746 -7.83 -45.94 1.15
CA LYS A 746 -6.67 -45.15 1.54
C LYS A 746 -5.46 -46.03 1.81
N LEU A 747 -5.66 -47.14 2.53
CA LEU A 747 -4.63 -48.10 2.80
C LEU A 747 -4.05 -48.73 1.52
N LEU A 748 -4.92 -49.07 0.55
CA LEU A 748 -4.53 -49.55 -0.77
C LEU A 748 -3.68 -48.52 -1.53
N SER A 749 -4.15 -47.30 -1.61
CA SER A 749 -3.44 -46.19 -2.27
C SER A 749 -2.05 -45.98 -1.69
N GLU A 750 -1.93 -45.88 -0.37
CA GLU A 750 -0.63 -45.65 0.28
C GLU A 750 0.32 -46.85 0.16
N THR A 751 -0.21 -48.05 0.18
CA THR A 751 0.61 -49.27 -0.03
C THR A 751 1.13 -49.32 -1.47
N LEU A 752 0.31 -49.02 -2.48
CA LEU A 752 0.75 -48.90 -3.87
C LEU A 752 1.86 -47.83 -4.02
N ARG A 753 1.71 -46.73 -3.33
CA ARG A 753 2.71 -45.61 -3.33
C ARG A 753 4.02 -46.03 -2.69
N ILE A 754 4.00 -46.78 -1.57
CA ILE A 754 5.20 -47.34 -0.95
C ILE A 754 5.90 -48.29 -1.94
N VAL A 755 5.18 -49.24 -2.53
CA VAL A 755 5.77 -50.20 -3.47
C VAL A 755 6.35 -49.49 -4.71
N SER A 756 5.69 -48.46 -5.22
CA SER A 756 6.17 -47.69 -6.39
C SER A 756 7.55 -47.05 -6.17
N LYS A 757 7.95 -46.81 -4.93
CA LYS A 757 9.26 -46.25 -4.57
C LYS A 757 10.35 -47.32 -4.43
N MET A 758 10.00 -48.62 -4.43
CA MET A 758 10.88 -49.76 -4.14
C MET A 758 11.11 -50.60 -5.41
N SER A 759 12.02 -50.18 -6.28
CA SER A 759 12.28 -50.88 -7.55
C SER A 759 12.62 -52.35 -7.39
N TYR A 760 13.35 -52.74 -6.35
CA TYR A 760 13.73 -54.14 -6.08
C TYR A 760 12.56 -55.08 -5.73
N LEU A 761 11.42 -54.52 -5.26
CA LEU A 761 10.21 -55.33 -4.99
C LEU A 761 9.56 -55.87 -6.27
N TYR A 762 9.76 -55.18 -7.40
CA TYR A 762 9.23 -55.60 -8.70
C TYR A 762 9.94 -56.85 -9.27
N GLU A 763 11.16 -57.17 -8.80
CA GLU A 763 11.91 -58.35 -9.18
C GLU A 763 11.50 -59.60 -8.36
N SER A 764 10.64 -59.43 -7.35
CA SER A 764 10.18 -60.51 -6.48
C SER A 764 9.12 -61.38 -7.14
N ASP A 765 9.19 -62.71 -6.99
CA ASP A 765 8.19 -63.68 -7.45
C ASP A 765 6.77 -63.40 -6.89
N HIS A 766 6.67 -62.70 -5.75
CA HIS A 766 5.40 -62.32 -5.16
C HIS A 766 4.68 -61.22 -5.95
N MET A 767 5.38 -60.45 -6.78
CA MET A 767 4.82 -59.40 -7.60
C MET A 767 3.84 -59.93 -8.66
N ASP A 768 4.08 -61.10 -9.19
CA ASP A 768 3.20 -61.78 -10.16
C ASP A 768 1.78 -61.91 -9.62
N ASN A 769 1.65 -62.34 -8.36
CA ASN A 769 0.34 -62.43 -7.70
C ASN A 769 -0.31 -61.07 -7.45
N VAL A 770 0.49 -60.08 -7.05
CA VAL A 770 -0.01 -58.73 -6.84
C VAL A 770 -0.65 -58.14 -8.12
N VAL A 771 0.05 -58.24 -9.25
CA VAL A 771 -0.45 -57.72 -10.54
C VAL A 771 -1.75 -58.40 -10.97
N VAL A 772 -1.87 -59.72 -10.77
CA VAL A 772 -3.10 -60.46 -11.09
C VAL A 772 -4.25 -60.05 -10.16
N GLU A 773 -4.00 -59.86 -8.88
CA GLU A 773 -5.04 -59.40 -7.95
C GLU A 773 -5.46 -57.95 -8.22
N LEU A 774 -4.53 -57.08 -8.64
CA LEU A 774 -4.86 -55.72 -9.09
C LEU A 774 -5.71 -55.71 -10.38
N GLN A 775 -5.38 -56.59 -11.37
CA GLN A 775 -6.20 -56.75 -12.56
C GLN A 775 -7.64 -57.17 -12.19
N ASN A 776 -7.75 -58.18 -11.34
CA ASN A 776 -9.05 -58.65 -10.85
C ASN A 776 -9.84 -57.58 -10.09
N LEU A 777 -9.15 -56.65 -9.41
CA LEU A 777 -9.78 -55.53 -8.70
C LEU A 777 -10.23 -54.41 -9.64
N PHE A 778 -9.38 -53.95 -10.55
CA PHE A 778 -9.60 -52.76 -11.34
C PHE A 778 -10.28 -53.02 -12.68
N VAL A 779 -10.11 -54.20 -13.30
CA VAL A 779 -10.59 -54.49 -14.67
C VAL A 779 -11.89 -55.28 -14.67
N SER A 780 -12.22 -56.08 -13.62
CA SER A 780 -13.44 -56.92 -13.60
C SER A 780 -14.72 -56.05 -13.61
N SER A 781 -15.73 -56.52 -14.27
CA SER A 781 -16.95 -55.82 -14.68
C SER A 781 -17.77 -55.12 -13.57
N LYS A 782 -17.57 -55.51 -12.32
CA LYS A 782 -18.23 -54.87 -11.16
C LYS A 782 -17.52 -53.57 -10.68
N SER A 783 -16.24 -53.43 -11.01
CA SER A 783 -15.43 -52.32 -10.50
C SER A 783 -15.58 -50.99 -11.26
N ASN A 784 -16.00 -50.97 -12.50
CA ASN A 784 -16.20 -49.78 -13.32
C ASN A 784 -17.23 -48.78 -12.76
N ARG A 785 -18.01 -49.15 -11.73
CA ARG A 785 -18.99 -48.29 -11.07
C ARG A 785 -18.56 -47.89 -9.64
N ASP A 786 -17.39 -48.33 -9.18
CA ASP A 786 -16.93 -48.02 -7.84
C ASP A 786 -16.16 -46.67 -7.82
N ALA A 787 -16.86 -45.61 -7.43
CA ALA A 787 -16.30 -44.28 -7.33
C ALA A 787 -15.11 -44.17 -6.34
N GLN A 788 -15.03 -45.13 -5.38
CA GLN A 788 -13.90 -45.13 -4.43
C GLN A 788 -12.64 -45.67 -5.10
N LEU A 789 -12.78 -46.73 -5.90
CA LEU A 789 -11.66 -47.32 -6.62
C LEU A 789 -11.08 -46.37 -7.67
N TYR A 790 -11.93 -45.52 -8.27
CA TYR A 790 -11.48 -44.47 -9.19
C TYR A 790 -10.41 -43.57 -8.55
N LYS A 791 -10.55 -43.24 -7.28
CA LYS A 791 -9.60 -42.40 -6.52
C LYS A 791 -8.23 -43.06 -6.32
N CYS A 792 -8.10 -44.37 -6.49
CA CYS A 792 -6.80 -45.07 -6.39
C CYS A 792 -6.02 -45.09 -7.72
N LYS A 793 -6.63 -44.73 -8.85
CA LYS A 793 -5.98 -44.79 -10.17
C LYS A 793 -4.68 -43.99 -10.28
N PRO A 794 -4.50 -42.79 -9.63
CA PRO A 794 -3.20 -42.13 -9.62
C PRO A 794 -2.10 -42.97 -9.01
N ASP A 795 -2.36 -43.60 -7.85
CA ASP A 795 -1.39 -44.42 -7.15
C ASP A 795 -1.13 -45.74 -7.88
N LEU A 796 -2.16 -46.27 -8.54
CA LEU A 796 -2.00 -47.40 -9.45
C LEU A 796 -1.12 -47.04 -10.66
N ALA A 797 -1.28 -45.84 -11.25
CA ALA A 797 -0.41 -45.39 -12.34
C ALA A 797 1.04 -45.28 -11.91
N LEU A 798 1.30 -44.74 -10.70
CA LEU A 798 2.65 -44.71 -10.10
C LEU A 798 3.22 -46.12 -9.89
N PHE A 799 2.40 -47.02 -9.36
CA PHE A 799 2.80 -48.45 -9.21
C PHE A 799 3.11 -49.08 -10.57
N MET A 800 2.25 -48.88 -11.57
CA MET A 800 2.44 -49.45 -12.92
C MET A 800 3.71 -48.94 -13.59
N ALA A 801 4.13 -47.67 -13.32
CA ALA A 801 5.40 -47.15 -13.82
C ALA A 801 6.59 -48.07 -13.42
N GLY A 802 6.61 -48.58 -12.20
CA GLY A 802 7.65 -49.47 -11.71
C GLY A 802 7.68 -50.88 -12.33
N ILE A 803 6.60 -51.32 -12.97
CA ILE A 803 6.50 -52.66 -13.61
C ILE A 803 7.56 -52.87 -14.71
N GLY A 804 8.18 -51.80 -15.22
CA GLY A 804 9.31 -51.90 -16.12
C GLY A 804 10.51 -52.72 -15.58
N HIS A 805 10.63 -52.81 -14.25
CA HIS A 805 11.66 -53.63 -13.60
C HIS A 805 11.30 -55.15 -13.52
N MET A 806 10.03 -55.52 -13.83
CA MET A 806 9.67 -56.94 -13.90
C MET A 806 10.19 -57.60 -15.19
N THR A 807 10.53 -58.86 -15.07
CA THR A 807 10.87 -59.71 -16.25
C THR A 807 9.60 -60.10 -17.01
N LEU A 808 9.34 -59.41 -18.12
CA LEU A 808 8.27 -59.73 -19.06
C LEU A 808 8.89 -60.25 -20.36
N ALA A 809 8.77 -61.60 -20.60
CA ALA A 809 9.36 -62.20 -21.79
C ALA A 809 8.56 -61.89 -23.07
N GLU A 810 9.24 -61.79 -24.21
CA GLU A 810 8.58 -61.64 -25.52
C GLU A 810 7.76 -62.88 -25.86
N GLY A 811 6.51 -62.66 -26.22
CA GLY A 811 5.59 -63.82 -26.59
C GLY A 811 4.97 -64.51 -25.38
N ASP A 812 5.25 -64.10 -24.15
CA ASP A 812 4.65 -64.70 -22.96
C ASP A 812 3.15 -64.35 -22.88
N VAL A 813 2.33 -65.41 -22.77
CA VAL A 813 0.86 -65.30 -22.60
C VAL A 813 0.50 -65.68 -21.16
N SER A 814 1.43 -65.53 -20.24
CA SER A 814 1.19 -65.78 -18.83
C SER A 814 0.11 -64.89 -18.26
N ALA A 815 -0.50 -65.31 -17.15
CA ALA A 815 -1.52 -64.50 -16.46
C ALA A 815 -0.97 -63.15 -16.05
N LYS A 816 0.33 -63.03 -15.71
CA LYS A 816 0.95 -61.74 -15.34
C LYS A 816 1.06 -60.76 -16.52
N CYS A 817 1.46 -61.27 -17.71
CA CYS A 817 1.55 -60.40 -18.90
C CYS A 817 0.18 -59.89 -19.32
N THR A 818 -0.81 -60.77 -19.29
CA THR A 818 -2.21 -60.40 -19.56
C THR A 818 -2.70 -59.37 -18.54
N ALA A 819 -2.40 -59.53 -17.28
CA ALA A 819 -2.80 -58.60 -16.23
C ALA A 819 -2.15 -57.21 -16.43
N VAL A 820 -0.87 -57.14 -16.77
CA VAL A 820 -0.18 -55.87 -17.07
C VAL A 820 -0.81 -55.20 -18.28
N TRP A 821 -1.13 -55.91 -19.37
CA TRP A 821 -1.77 -55.33 -20.55
C TRP A 821 -3.11 -54.72 -20.19
N GLU A 822 -3.98 -55.48 -19.51
CA GLU A 822 -5.31 -55.00 -19.18
C GLU A 822 -5.32 -53.80 -18.22
N LEU A 823 -4.37 -53.77 -17.29
CA LEU A 823 -4.20 -52.59 -16.42
C LEU A 823 -3.75 -51.37 -17.20
N TYR A 824 -2.78 -51.47 -18.12
CA TYR A 824 -2.40 -50.35 -18.99
C TYR A 824 -3.51 -49.96 -19.94
N HIS A 825 -4.24 -50.94 -20.52
CA HIS A 825 -5.39 -50.66 -21.37
C HIS A 825 -6.47 -49.88 -20.60
N MET A 826 -6.71 -50.24 -19.34
CA MET A 826 -7.66 -49.51 -18.49
C MET A 826 -7.19 -48.10 -18.20
N LEU A 827 -5.91 -47.89 -17.86
CA LEU A 827 -5.34 -46.59 -17.55
C LEU A 827 -5.29 -45.67 -18.79
N LEU A 828 -4.83 -46.20 -19.94
CA LEU A 828 -4.70 -45.44 -21.19
C LEU A 828 -6.04 -45.13 -21.89
N ARG A 829 -7.14 -45.76 -21.46
CA ARG A 829 -8.49 -45.42 -21.87
C ARG A 829 -9.16 -44.31 -21.08
N GLU A 830 -8.46 -43.85 -20.02
CA GLU A 830 -8.97 -42.71 -19.26
C GLU A 830 -9.10 -41.46 -20.15
N ARG A 831 -10.14 -40.66 -19.91
CA ARG A 831 -10.41 -39.48 -20.70
C ARG A 831 -10.24 -38.19 -19.94
N HIS A 832 -10.11 -38.26 -18.61
CA HIS A 832 -9.81 -37.11 -17.78
C HIS A 832 -8.35 -36.70 -17.98
N TRP A 833 -8.07 -35.47 -18.37
CA TRP A 833 -6.75 -34.99 -18.78
C TRP A 833 -5.62 -35.33 -17.77
N ALA A 834 -5.88 -35.19 -16.45
CA ALA A 834 -4.88 -35.49 -15.41
C ALA A 834 -4.54 -36.97 -15.38
N PHE A 835 -5.52 -37.88 -15.54
CA PHE A 835 -5.30 -39.31 -15.60
C PHE A 835 -4.63 -39.72 -16.90
N VAL A 836 -4.98 -39.10 -18.03
CA VAL A 836 -4.30 -39.32 -19.31
C VAL A 836 -2.82 -38.97 -19.16
N HIS A 837 -2.51 -37.84 -18.58
CA HIS A 837 -1.13 -37.41 -18.32
C HIS A 837 -0.37 -38.41 -17.44
N LEU A 838 -0.96 -38.84 -16.32
CA LEU A 838 -0.37 -39.83 -15.42
C LEU A 838 -0.18 -41.17 -16.08
N ALA A 839 -1.17 -41.63 -16.86
CA ALA A 839 -1.10 -42.93 -17.57
C ALA A 839 0.01 -42.92 -18.64
N ILE A 840 0.11 -41.86 -19.41
CA ILE A 840 1.17 -41.69 -20.45
C ILE A 840 2.54 -41.60 -19.78
N SER A 841 2.67 -40.83 -18.70
CA SER A 841 3.93 -40.74 -17.95
C SER A 841 4.35 -42.08 -17.35
N ALA A 842 3.39 -42.85 -16.77
CA ALA A 842 3.63 -44.18 -16.24
C ALA A 842 4.05 -45.16 -17.33
N PHE A 843 3.37 -45.11 -18.48
CA PHE A 843 3.70 -45.95 -19.63
C PHE A 843 5.08 -45.60 -20.21
N GLY A 844 5.41 -44.31 -20.30
CA GLY A 844 6.73 -43.87 -20.78
C GLY A 844 7.87 -44.41 -19.87
N TYR A 845 7.68 -44.34 -18.53
CA TYR A 845 8.65 -44.86 -17.59
C TYR A 845 8.75 -46.38 -17.69
N PHE A 846 7.64 -47.09 -17.78
CA PHE A 846 7.60 -48.53 -18.06
C PHE A 846 8.36 -48.88 -19.34
N ALA A 847 8.06 -48.20 -20.43
CA ALA A 847 8.66 -48.46 -21.72
C ALA A 847 10.19 -48.21 -21.73
N SER A 848 10.68 -47.29 -20.90
CA SER A 848 12.11 -47.01 -20.81
C SER A 848 12.90 -48.04 -19.99
N HIS A 849 12.23 -48.83 -19.14
CA HIS A 849 12.89 -49.81 -18.24
C HIS A 849 12.59 -51.29 -18.59
N THR A 850 11.53 -51.56 -19.34
CA THR A 850 11.17 -52.92 -19.70
C THR A 850 12.09 -53.51 -20.77
N ILE A 851 12.35 -54.79 -20.70
CA ILE A 851 13.06 -55.59 -21.73
C ILE A 851 12.13 -55.99 -22.89
N CYS A 852 10.80 -55.86 -22.71
CA CYS A 852 9.81 -56.21 -23.73
C CYS A 852 9.80 -55.23 -24.89
N LYS A 853 10.07 -55.70 -26.12
CA LYS A 853 10.07 -54.86 -27.33
C LYS A 853 8.68 -54.68 -27.93
N GLN A 854 7.69 -55.49 -27.54
CA GLN A 854 6.33 -55.45 -28.10
C GLN A 854 5.44 -54.47 -27.33
N LEU A 855 5.89 -53.21 -27.22
CA LEU A 855 5.20 -52.14 -26.46
C LEU A 855 3.78 -51.84 -26.94
N TRP A 856 3.52 -52.03 -28.24
CA TRP A 856 2.18 -51.86 -28.83
C TRP A 856 1.09 -52.74 -28.18
N ARG A 857 1.45 -53.86 -27.57
CA ARG A 857 0.47 -54.72 -26.86
C ARG A 857 -0.13 -54.08 -25.62
N PHE A 858 0.56 -53.14 -25.03
CA PHE A 858 0.14 -52.44 -23.82
C PHE A 858 -0.68 -51.17 -24.11
N VAL A 859 -0.76 -50.76 -25.39
CA VAL A 859 -1.52 -49.59 -25.80
C VAL A 859 -2.76 -50.05 -26.49
N PRO A 860 -3.99 -49.73 -25.96
CA PRO A 860 -5.23 -50.05 -26.66
C PRO A 860 -5.42 -49.20 -27.90
N PRO A 861 -6.13 -49.66 -28.93
CA PRO A 861 -6.38 -48.86 -30.13
C PRO A 861 -7.11 -47.54 -29.87
N ASP A 862 -7.90 -47.48 -28.80
CA ASP A 862 -8.71 -46.34 -28.36
C ASP A 862 -8.04 -45.61 -27.16
N ALA A 863 -6.72 -45.62 -27.08
CA ALA A 863 -6.01 -44.90 -26.07
C ALA A 863 -6.20 -43.37 -26.25
N ALA A 864 -6.43 -42.67 -25.13
CA ALA A 864 -6.46 -41.21 -25.12
C ALA A 864 -5.00 -40.65 -25.16
N LEU A 865 -4.50 -40.50 -26.37
CA LEU A 865 -3.17 -39.93 -26.63
C LEU A 865 -3.30 -38.46 -27.07
N SER A 866 -2.18 -37.80 -27.21
CA SER A 866 -2.12 -36.38 -27.66
C SER A 866 -2.56 -36.17 -29.13
N PHE A 867 -2.77 -37.22 -29.89
CA PHE A 867 -3.32 -37.21 -31.21
C PHE A 867 -4.30 -38.38 -31.38
N ASP A 868 -5.31 -38.21 -32.23
CA ASP A 868 -6.28 -39.22 -32.56
C ASP A 868 -5.61 -40.32 -33.40
N LEU A 869 -5.62 -41.56 -32.87
CA LEU A 869 -4.99 -42.69 -33.51
C LEU A 869 -5.71 -43.12 -34.81
N GLU A 870 -7.02 -42.84 -34.96
CA GLU A 870 -7.79 -43.19 -36.13
C GLU A 870 -7.57 -42.21 -37.29
N SER A 871 -7.55 -40.89 -37.00
CA SER A 871 -7.34 -39.84 -37.99
C SER A 871 -5.87 -39.45 -38.17
N GLY A 872 -4.98 -39.77 -37.24
CA GLY A 872 -3.60 -39.32 -37.25
C GLY A 872 -3.42 -37.81 -37.02
N MET A 873 -4.51 -37.16 -36.67
CA MET A 873 -4.54 -35.69 -36.40
C MET A 873 -4.27 -35.39 -34.94
N ASN A 874 -3.76 -34.21 -34.69
CA ASN A 874 -3.63 -33.72 -33.32
C ASN A 874 -5.04 -33.58 -32.69
N VAL A 875 -5.15 -33.92 -31.40
CA VAL A 875 -6.38 -33.70 -30.62
C VAL A 875 -6.71 -32.21 -30.67
N ASP A 876 -7.98 -31.89 -30.87
CA ASP A 876 -8.48 -30.53 -30.91
C ASP A 876 -8.14 -29.77 -29.62
N GLU A 877 -7.26 -28.77 -29.72
CA GLU A 877 -6.84 -27.92 -28.61
C GLU A 877 -8.04 -27.21 -27.96
N GLY A 878 -9.06 -26.86 -28.74
CA GLY A 878 -10.27 -26.23 -28.23
C GLY A 878 -11.06 -27.16 -27.30
N MET A 879 -11.12 -28.44 -27.62
CA MET A 879 -11.78 -29.43 -26.78
C MET A 879 -10.97 -29.69 -25.50
N PHE A 880 -9.64 -29.78 -25.57
CA PHE A 880 -8.77 -29.90 -24.42
C PHE A 880 -8.93 -28.68 -23.48
N MET A 881 -8.91 -27.46 -24.03
CA MET A 881 -9.10 -26.23 -23.24
C MET A 881 -10.49 -26.13 -22.62
N HIS A 882 -11.51 -26.63 -23.30
CA HIS A 882 -12.87 -26.72 -22.76
C HIS A 882 -12.93 -27.69 -21.58
N GLU A 883 -12.36 -28.88 -21.69
CA GLU A 883 -12.34 -29.86 -20.61
C GLU A 883 -11.49 -29.39 -19.42
N LEU A 884 -10.36 -28.73 -19.68
CA LEU A 884 -9.53 -28.11 -18.65
C LEU A 884 -10.32 -27.03 -17.90
N LYS A 885 -11.05 -26.18 -18.61
CA LYS A 885 -11.90 -25.15 -18.00
C LYS A 885 -13.00 -25.76 -17.13
N VAL A 886 -13.70 -26.76 -17.64
CA VAL A 886 -14.74 -27.49 -16.87
C VAL A 886 -14.13 -28.14 -15.62
N PHE A 887 -12.93 -28.68 -15.71
CA PHE A 887 -12.21 -29.23 -14.56
C PHE A 887 -11.87 -28.14 -13.53
N LEU A 888 -11.30 -27.04 -13.98
CA LEU A 888 -10.93 -25.92 -13.10
C LEU A 888 -12.16 -25.29 -12.44
N ASP A 889 -13.26 -25.14 -13.18
CA ASP A 889 -14.54 -24.66 -12.64
C ASP A 889 -15.08 -25.62 -11.57
N LYS A 890 -14.95 -26.92 -11.80
CA LYS A 890 -15.37 -27.94 -10.84
C LYS A 890 -14.46 -27.96 -9.61
N GLU A 891 -13.13 -27.85 -9.77
CA GLU A 891 -12.19 -27.74 -8.67
C GLU A 891 -12.39 -26.46 -7.88
N THR A 892 -12.65 -25.33 -8.56
CA THR A 892 -12.99 -24.06 -7.93
C THR A 892 -14.26 -24.19 -7.11
N THR A 893 -15.26 -24.91 -7.61
CA THR A 893 -16.52 -25.19 -6.89
C THR A 893 -16.26 -26.10 -5.67
N LEU A 894 -15.36 -27.07 -5.77
CA LEU A 894 -14.96 -27.94 -4.68
C LEU A 894 -14.15 -27.20 -3.60
N LEU A 895 -13.27 -26.28 -4.02
CA LEU A 895 -12.54 -25.40 -3.13
C LEU A 895 -13.44 -24.35 -2.48
N ALA A 896 -14.48 -23.92 -3.19
CA ALA A 896 -15.52 -23.03 -2.68
C ALA A 896 -16.61 -23.75 -1.87
N LEU A 897 -16.50 -25.04 -1.62
CA LEU A 897 -17.28 -25.71 -0.59
C LEU A 897 -16.95 -25.06 0.76
N LYS A 898 -17.75 -24.03 1.07
CA LYS A 898 -17.69 -23.34 2.37
C LYS A 898 -17.73 -24.39 3.47
N PRO A 899 -16.88 -24.30 4.46
CA PRO A 899 -17.08 -25.07 5.68
C PRO A 899 -18.51 -24.81 6.14
N SER A 900 -19.27 -25.88 6.39
CA SER A 900 -20.65 -25.73 6.87
C SER A 900 -20.67 -24.82 8.11
N LEU A 901 -21.83 -24.22 8.37
CA LEU A 901 -21.98 -23.35 9.56
C LEU A 901 -21.56 -24.09 10.84
N GLU A 902 -21.82 -25.40 10.89
CA GLU A 902 -21.38 -26.26 11.99
C GLU A 902 -19.86 -26.42 12.04
N GLN A 903 -19.19 -26.57 10.89
CA GLN A 903 -17.73 -26.63 10.83
C GLN A 903 -17.09 -25.32 11.21
N LYS A 904 -17.67 -24.16 10.81
CA LYS A 904 -17.21 -22.84 11.24
C LYS A 904 -17.33 -22.66 12.77
N VAL A 905 -18.45 -23.10 13.34
CA VAL A 905 -18.67 -23.04 14.80
C VAL A 905 -17.68 -23.93 15.55
N VAL A 906 -17.41 -25.13 15.05
CA VAL A 906 -16.41 -26.04 15.64
C VAL A 906 -15.02 -25.44 15.59
N LEU A 907 -14.61 -24.92 14.43
CA LEU A 907 -13.30 -24.27 14.24
C LEU A 907 -13.14 -23.02 15.11
N PHE A 908 -14.22 -22.24 15.24
CA PHE A 908 -14.24 -21.07 16.13
C PHE A 908 -14.10 -21.49 17.61
N LYS A 909 -14.82 -22.54 18.04
CA LYS A 909 -14.68 -23.10 19.39
C LYS A 909 -13.27 -23.64 19.64
N GLU A 910 -12.69 -24.38 18.68
CA GLU A 910 -11.31 -24.83 18.78
C GLU A 910 -10.32 -23.66 18.91
N GLY A 911 -10.52 -22.59 18.14
CA GLY A 911 -9.73 -21.35 18.26
C GLY A 911 -9.86 -20.67 19.64
N LEU A 912 -11.08 -20.63 20.21
CA LEU A 912 -11.31 -20.08 21.55
C LEU A 912 -10.66 -20.94 22.64
N VAL A 913 -10.76 -22.26 22.55
CA VAL A 913 -10.10 -23.19 23.50
C VAL A 913 -8.58 -23.04 23.44
N LEU A 914 -8.01 -22.90 22.24
CA LEU A 914 -6.59 -22.63 22.04
C LEU A 914 -6.18 -21.29 22.65
N LYS A 915 -6.98 -20.25 22.46
CA LYS A 915 -6.74 -18.93 23.07
C LYS A 915 -6.71 -19.01 24.59
N GLU A 916 -7.69 -19.70 25.17
CA GLU A 916 -7.80 -19.86 26.62
C GLU A 916 -6.63 -20.69 27.19
N LEU A 917 -6.23 -21.78 26.52
CA LEU A 917 -5.05 -22.56 26.87
C LEU A 917 -3.77 -21.75 26.76
N LEU A 918 -3.64 -20.91 25.73
CA LEU A 918 -2.48 -20.06 25.53
C LEU A 918 -2.38 -18.96 26.61
N HIS A 919 -3.53 -18.38 26.99
CA HIS A 919 -3.58 -17.44 28.13
C HIS A 919 -3.18 -18.12 29.44
N GLN A 920 -3.68 -19.33 29.68
CA GLN A 920 -3.29 -20.09 30.87
C GLN A 920 -1.79 -20.41 30.91
N ILE A 921 -1.19 -20.74 29.74
CA ILE A 921 0.25 -21.03 29.62
C ILE A 921 1.07 -19.74 29.82
N LEU A 922 0.61 -18.62 29.28
CA LEU A 922 1.28 -17.32 29.43
C LEU A 922 1.14 -16.75 30.85
N ASP A 923 0.05 -17.05 31.57
CA ASP A 923 -0.15 -16.61 32.95
C ASP A 923 0.62 -17.47 33.95
N ILE A 924 0.92 -18.74 33.64
CA ILE A 924 1.75 -19.62 34.49
C ILE A 924 3.20 -19.12 34.55
N ASP A 925 3.72 -18.49 33.48
CA ASP A 925 5.07 -17.92 33.47
C ASP A 925 5.20 -16.58 34.23
N LYS A 926 4.09 -15.99 34.69
CA LYS A 926 4.11 -14.84 35.58
C LYS A 926 4.06 -15.32 37.04
N GLU A 927 5.20 -15.76 37.58
CA GLU A 927 5.36 -15.79 39.03
C GLU A 927 5.07 -14.40 39.59
N PRO A 928 4.31 -14.30 40.72
CA PRO A 928 4.02 -13.01 41.30
C PRO A 928 5.33 -12.43 41.83
N ILE A 929 5.85 -11.44 41.12
CA ILE A 929 6.92 -10.59 41.65
C ILE A 929 6.31 -9.86 42.86
N TYR A 930 6.69 -10.29 44.05
CA TYR A 930 6.45 -9.55 45.29
C TYR A 930 7.04 -8.15 45.13
N LEU A 931 6.17 -7.17 44.96
CA LEU A 931 6.51 -5.75 45.05
C LEU A 931 6.89 -5.45 46.52
N ASP A 932 8.19 -5.53 46.81
CA ASP A 932 8.75 -4.86 47.96
C ASP A 932 8.67 -3.35 47.73
N GLU A 933 7.91 -2.69 48.61
CA GLU A 933 7.84 -1.24 48.69
C GLU A 933 9.22 -0.64 48.93
N VAL A 934 9.86 -0.08 47.91
CA VAL A 934 11.06 0.77 48.05
C VAL A 934 10.66 2.22 47.89
N LYS A 935 10.90 2.94 48.96
CA LYS A 935 10.75 4.37 49.14
C LYS A 935 11.33 5.20 47.99
N VAL A 936 10.55 6.19 47.56
CA VAL A 936 10.94 7.26 46.66
C VAL A 936 12.04 8.10 47.28
N GLU A 937 13.24 8.10 46.72
CA GLU A 937 14.20 9.15 46.86
C GLU A 937 14.38 9.89 45.51
N THR A 938 14.07 11.16 45.55
CA THR A 938 14.28 12.13 44.49
C THR A 938 15.76 12.35 44.25
N GLY A 939 16.26 11.99 43.07
CA GLY A 939 17.62 12.26 42.63
C GLY A 939 17.71 12.61 41.15
N SER A 940 18.27 13.74 40.86
CA SER A 940 18.48 14.45 39.63
C SER A 940 18.88 13.62 38.41
N HIS A 941 18.22 13.89 37.29
CA HIS A 941 18.49 13.32 35.96
C HIS A 941 19.78 13.91 35.35
N THR A 942 20.84 13.11 35.29
CA THR A 942 21.93 13.29 34.32
C THR A 942 21.69 12.37 33.15
N LYS A 943 21.47 12.93 31.94
CA LYS A 943 21.36 12.20 30.67
C LYS A 943 22.67 11.44 30.42
N ARG A 944 22.64 10.11 30.55
CA ARG A 944 23.67 9.22 30.01
C ARG A 944 23.42 9.00 28.54
N GLN A 945 24.30 9.52 27.68
CA GLN A 945 24.41 9.07 26.28
C GLN A 945 24.75 7.57 26.28
N LYS A 946 23.90 6.76 25.66
CA LYS A 946 24.21 5.35 25.42
C LYS A 946 25.35 5.30 24.40
N LYS A 947 26.53 4.88 24.80
CA LYS A 947 27.62 4.53 23.89
C LYS A 947 27.23 3.30 23.08
N VAL A 948 27.41 3.38 21.75
CA VAL A 948 27.24 2.23 20.84
C VAL A 948 28.22 1.12 21.31
N PRO A 949 27.79 -0.14 21.44
CA PRO A 949 28.66 -1.23 21.82
C PRO A 949 29.87 -1.37 20.88
N GLU A 950 31.07 -1.54 21.44
CA GLU A 950 32.32 -1.60 20.69
C GLU A 950 32.34 -2.66 19.60
N LYS A 951 31.67 -3.81 19.83
CA LYS A 951 31.47 -4.88 18.84
C LYS A 951 30.66 -4.47 17.62
N ILE A 952 29.76 -3.49 17.73
CA ILE A 952 28.99 -2.98 16.57
C ILE A 952 29.91 -2.10 15.72
N ILE A 953 30.78 -1.30 16.33
CA ILE A 953 31.74 -0.46 15.62
C ILE A 953 32.75 -1.34 14.87
N GLU A 954 33.29 -2.36 15.51
CA GLU A 954 34.20 -3.33 14.92
C GLU A 954 33.52 -4.12 13.77
N GLY A 955 32.26 -4.49 13.94
CA GLY A 955 31.46 -5.14 12.89
C GLY A 955 31.24 -4.25 11.67
N VAL A 956 30.98 -2.97 11.86
CA VAL A 956 30.80 -1.99 10.76
C VAL A 956 32.11 -1.76 10.00
N GLU A 957 33.26 -1.69 10.70
CA GLU A 957 34.59 -1.56 10.06
C GLU A 957 34.96 -2.81 9.23
N LEU A 958 34.64 -4.00 9.74
CA LEU A 958 34.82 -5.27 9.00
C LEU A 958 33.91 -5.31 7.76
N LEU A 959 32.67 -4.84 7.88
CA LEU A 959 31.71 -4.77 6.76
C LEU A 959 32.19 -3.79 5.67
N GLN A 960 32.67 -2.62 6.06
CA GLN A 960 33.26 -1.64 5.11
C GLN A 960 34.49 -2.21 4.39
N THR A 961 35.33 -2.91 5.12
CA THR A 961 36.52 -3.55 4.55
C THR A 961 36.14 -4.68 3.59
N GLY A 962 35.16 -5.50 3.97
CA GLY A 962 34.61 -6.57 3.13
C GLY A 962 33.94 -6.06 1.85
N LEU A 963 33.13 -5.02 1.93
CA LEU A 963 32.51 -4.37 0.77
C LEU A 963 33.55 -3.79 -0.20
N LYS A 964 34.65 -3.22 0.32
CA LYS A 964 35.73 -2.71 -0.51
C LYS A 964 36.42 -3.86 -1.27
N VAL A 965 36.70 -4.98 -0.60
CA VAL A 965 37.31 -6.17 -1.22
C VAL A 965 36.39 -6.78 -2.28
N ILE A 966 35.07 -6.83 -2.03
CA ILE A 966 34.08 -7.30 -2.99
C ILE A 966 34.02 -6.35 -4.21
N GLY A 967 34.03 -5.04 -3.98
CA GLY A 967 34.04 -4.03 -5.05
C GLY A 967 35.27 -4.12 -5.94
N ASP A 968 36.42 -4.34 -5.34
CA ASP A 968 37.69 -4.53 -6.05
C ASP A 968 37.70 -5.87 -6.82
N GLY A 969 37.11 -6.93 -6.27
CA GLY A 969 36.94 -8.23 -6.92
C GLY A 969 35.96 -8.23 -8.07
N LEU A 970 34.82 -7.53 -7.94
CA LEU A 970 33.81 -7.41 -9.00
C LEU A 970 34.34 -6.71 -10.25
N SER A 971 35.28 -5.78 -10.08
CA SER A 971 35.94 -5.10 -11.21
C SER A 971 36.89 -6.02 -12.03
N GLN A 972 37.28 -7.17 -11.49
CA GLN A 972 38.19 -8.14 -12.11
C GLN A 972 37.48 -9.40 -12.60
N TRP A 973 36.17 -9.56 -12.30
CA TRP A 973 35.41 -10.77 -12.61
C TRP A 973 34.99 -10.80 -14.09
N GLN A 974 35.47 -11.76 -14.83
CA GLN A 974 35.02 -12.05 -16.20
C GLN A 974 33.84 -13.05 -16.12
N GLN A 975 32.70 -12.67 -16.69
CA GLN A 975 31.44 -13.41 -16.71
C GLN A 975 31.56 -14.74 -17.48
N ASN A 976 31.83 -15.86 -16.84
CA ASN A 976 31.78 -17.17 -17.52
C ASN A 976 31.30 -18.37 -16.70
N GLU A 977 30.85 -18.26 -15.46
CA GLU A 977 30.33 -19.42 -14.72
C GLU A 977 29.02 -19.10 -13.98
N SER A 978 27.91 -19.70 -14.44
CA SER A 978 26.56 -19.47 -13.91
C SER A 978 26.34 -19.97 -12.48
N ASP A 979 27.05 -21.05 -12.06
CA ASP A 979 26.85 -21.66 -10.74
C ASP A 979 27.51 -20.87 -9.61
N GLU A 980 28.62 -20.20 -9.88
CA GLU A 980 29.29 -19.34 -8.89
C GLU A 980 28.55 -18.01 -8.73
N LEU A 981 27.91 -17.52 -9.78
CA LEU A 981 27.06 -16.33 -9.72
C LEU A 981 25.85 -16.53 -8.79
N GLN A 982 25.27 -17.73 -8.81
CA GLN A 982 24.11 -18.03 -7.97
C GLN A 982 24.48 -18.15 -6.48
N LYS A 983 25.63 -18.70 -6.16
CA LYS A 983 26.19 -18.72 -4.79
C LYS A 983 26.53 -17.31 -4.31
N PHE A 984 27.13 -16.51 -5.17
CA PHE A 984 27.46 -15.10 -4.87
C PHE A 984 26.22 -14.29 -4.61
N LEU A 985 25.16 -14.42 -5.43
CA LEU A 985 23.87 -13.73 -5.23
C LEU A 985 23.20 -14.15 -3.92
N MET A 986 23.33 -15.39 -3.48
CA MET A 986 22.81 -15.85 -2.19
C MET A 986 23.54 -15.21 -1.00
N HIS A 987 24.87 -15.08 -1.09
CA HIS A 987 25.66 -14.39 -0.06
C HIS A 987 25.45 -12.87 -0.09
N TYR A 988 25.24 -12.30 -1.27
CA TYR A 988 24.92 -10.89 -1.44
C TYR A 988 23.58 -10.52 -0.82
N SER A 989 22.56 -11.35 -0.98
CA SER A 989 21.25 -11.17 -0.35
C SER A 989 21.33 -11.12 1.18
N CYS A 990 22.14 -12.00 1.79
CA CYS A 990 22.38 -11.97 3.24
C CYS A 990 23.09 -10.68 3.71
N LEU A 991 23.98 -10.13 2.88
CA LEU A 991 24.71 -8.89 3.16
C LEU A 991 23.78 -7.66 3.05
N GLU A 992 22.89 -7.67 2.08
CA GLU A 992 21.87 -6.64 1.85
C GLU A 992 20.89 -6.56 3.03
N ASP A 993 20.51 -7.70 3.61
CA ASP A 993 19.68 -7.77 4.82
C ASP A 993 20.38 -7.15 6.04
N VAL A 994 21.69 -7.40 6.23
CA VAL A 994 22.48 -6.82 7.33
C VAL A 994 22.65 -5.31 7.16
N ILE A 995 22.89 -4.84 5.93
CA ILE A 995 23.01 -3.41 5.62
C ILE A 995 21.66 -2.71 5.80
N GLY A 996 20.55 -3.36 5.43
CA GLY A 996 19.19 -2.88 5.66
C GLY A 996 18.87 -2.70 7.14
N GLN A 997 19.30 -3.64 7.99
CA GLN A 997 19.18 -3.52 9.45
C GLN A 997 20.00 -2.38 10.02
N LEU A 998 21.24 -2.19 9.55
CA LEU A 998 22.13 -1.12 10.03
C LEU A 998 21.63 0.27 9.60
N SER A 999 21.06 0.40 8.39
CA SER A 999 20.48 1.67 7.91
C SER A 999 19.22 2.05 8.68
N GLY A 1000 18.45 1.09 9.20
CA GLY A 1000 17.30 1.32 10.09
C GLY A 1000 17.70 1.96 11.43
N PHE A 1001 18.93 1.72 11.93
CA PHE A 1001 19.44 2.35 13.16
C PHE A 1001 19.92 3.79 12.96
N SER A 1002 20.26 4.20 11.73
CA SER A 1002 20.73 5.57 11.45
C SER A 1002 19.60 6.58 11.24
N GLY A 1003 18.36 6.13 11.06
CA GLY A 1003 17.18 6.98 10.86
C GLY A 1003 16.47 7.44 12.14
N SER A 1004 16.95 7.05 13.33
CA SER A 1004 16.32 7.36 14.62
C SER A 1004 17.19 8.30 15.49
N GLN A 1005 17.67 9.40 14.91
CA GLN A 1005 18.18 10.55 15.66
C GLN A 1005 17.38 11.80 15.35
#